data_c5b6fa41962aace8269e13e37137f424
#
_entry.id   c5b6fa41962aace8269e13e37137f424
#
_cell.length_a   1.000
_cell.length_b   1.000
_cell.length_c   1.000
_cell.angle_alpha   90.00
_cell.angle_beta   90.00
_cell.angle_gamma   90.00
#
_symmetry.space_group_name_H-M   'P 1'
#
loop_
_entity.id
_entity.type
_entity.pdbx_description
1 polymer ?
#
loop_
_entity_poly.entity_id
_entity_poly.type
_entity_poly.pdbx_seq_one_letter_code
_entity_poly.pdbx_strand_id
1 'polypeptide(L)'
;MRLGVEVGGTFTDLVAIGDGGITITKVPSVPQQPDEGAFNALIDSGIPIDSIEELAHGSTVATNAVLERKGFPTAFITTCGFRDILRLQRHGRSRIYDLEYAKPEPVVTRAACYEVVERVLADGSVELPLDRSSIENLLVPQLETGGYDAVAICLLNAYVNPVHEEALAELLGERLPGLHVSLSSRVSREFREYERASTTSLSAYVQPVVDRYISRFVSRLDEGGFTGRFSVMQSNGGRLPAEAMQSNAVNALLSGPAAGVMGATRQAGLSGYANLITLDMGGTSTDVCMVTDGKAQLTQEYSIDGLPIRVPLIDIHTIGAGGGSVIWADDGGMLRVGPQSAGADPGPACYDRGGQAPTLTDAHVIRNTVRPEAFLGGRMAISSDRSRAVFQPIADQLGMSLEDAADSAVQLANANVGRAIQLVTTERGFDPRDYVLVPFGGAGPLHAASVASDLGIAQVVVPPSAGVISAYGLIASDFTQFTSLTRRARIDDSAPDIVRQTYASMAEEASTRFKALNLDGEPSVDFIADMRFVGQAFEVPVRFDVSTLAHLTADDIRIRFNEEHHKVFFFGGASSKPVELVSFRLGMTMVLEDVPVLSESDATIDHDSEIEIYADRTWCKGRLTSRASLVAGEPVTGPALLEDPTSTLFLPAGWQAVRDPHDNTVMTRV
;
A
#
# COMPACT_ATOMS: atom_id res chain seq x y z
N MET A 1 -5.64 17.90 -19.26
CA MET A 1 -4.39 17.40 -18.62
C MET A 1 -4.74 16.59 -17.38
N ARG A 2 -4.06 15.43 -17.15
CA ARG A 2 -4.27 14.56 -15.96
C ARG A 2 -3.05 14.65 -15.06
N LEU A 3 -3.27 14.83 -13.75
CA LEU A 3 -2.24 14.97 -12.74
C LEU A 3 -2.35 13.93 -11.64
N GLY A 4 -1.21 13.34 -11.26
CA GLY A 4 -1.05 12.55 -10.05
C GLY A 4 -0.13 13.27 -9.07
N VAL A 5 -0.59 13.47 -7.85
CA VAL A 5 0.20 14.09 -6.77
C VAL A 5 0.29 13.13 -5.60
N GLU A 6 1.48 12.60 -5.35
CA GLU A 6 1.78 11.69 -4.24
C GLU A 6 2.54 12.44 -3.14
N VAL A 7 1.95 12.49 -1.95
CA VAL A 7 2.61 13.07 -0.78
C VAL A 7 3.23 11.98 0.06
N GLY A 8 4.52 11.75 -0.16
CA GLY A 8 5.33 10.84 0.64
C GLY A 8 5.90 11.48 1.90
N GLY A 9 6.56 10.68 2.73
CA GLY A 9 7.18 11.16 3.99
C GLY A 9 8.39 12.08 3.78
N THR A 10 9.08 11.98 2.64
CA THR A 10 10.31 12.74 2.35
C THR A 10 10.13 13.71 1.20
N PHE A 11 9.51 13.26 0.12
CA PHE A 11 9.26 14.04 -1.08
C PHE A 11 7.79 13.96 -1.46
N THR A 12 7.31 15.03 -2.10
CA THR A 12 6.04 15.08 -2.80
C THR A 12 6.35 15.02 -4.29
N ASP A 13 5.78 14.02 -4.95
CA ASP A 13 5.97 13.73 -6.35
C ASP A 13 4.73 14.13 -7.16
N LEU A 14 4.93 14.81 -8.26
CA LEU A 14 3.88 15.17 -9.21
C LEU A 14 4.24 14.64 -10.60
N VAL A 15 3.29 13.96 -11.21
CA VAL A 15 3.34 13.56 -12.61
C VAL A 15 2.13 14.14 -13.32
N ALA A 16 2.36 14.94 -14.35
CA ALA A 16 1.32 15.48 -15.21
C ALA A 16 1.51 14.97 -16.63
N ILE A 17 0.44 14.49 -17.24
CA ILE A 17 0.44 13.95 -18.60
C ILE A 17 -0.68 14.62 -19.42
N GLY A 18 -0.33 15.13 -20.59
CA GLY A 18 -1.26 15.76 -21.52
C GLY A 18 -0.67 15.87 -22.91
N ASP A 19 -1.34 16.60 -23.81
CA ASP A 19 -0.92 16.75 -25.22
C ASP A 19 0.48 17.36 -25.38
N GLY A 20 0.95 18.09 -24.36
CA GLY A 20 2.29 18.70 -24.33
C GLY A 20 3.40 17.77 -23.85
N GLY A 21 3.12 16.50 -23.57
CA GLY A 21 4.07 15.54 -23.02
C GLY A 21 3.92 15.30 -21.51
N ILE A 22 5.03 14.91 -20.88
CA ILE A 22 5.08 14.56 -19.46
C ILE A 22 5.85 15.63 -18.68
N THR A 23 5.25 16.11 -17.57
CA THR A 23 5.92 16.98 -16.62
C THR A 23 6.09 16.24 -15.30
N ILE A 24 7.32 16.19 -14.78
CA ILE A 24 7.66 15.59 -13.50
C ILE A 24 8.19 16.67 -12.57
N THR A 25 7.56 16.81 -11.41
CA THR A 25 8.00 17.71 -10.35
C THR A 25 8.20 16.92 -9.07
N LYS A 26 9.32 17.15 -8.38
CA LYS A 26 9.65 16.52 -7.09
C LYS A 26 10.12 17.60 -6.14
N VAL A 27 9.36 17.78 -5.05
CA VAL A 27 9.64 18.79 -4.01
C VAL A 27 9.77 18.13 -2.64
N PRO A 28 10.50 18.70 -1.69
CA PRO A 28 10.49 18.21 -0.31
C PRO A 28 9.08 18.26 0.27
N SER A 29 8.66 17.20 0.95
CA SER A 29 7.37 17.18 1.66
C SER A 29 7.39 18.13 2.85
N VAL A 30 6.21 18.61 3.24
CA VAL A 30 5.97 19.40 4.44
C VAL A 30 5.20 18.53 5.44
N PRO A 31 5.87 17.74 6.30
CA PRO A 31 5.20 16.72 7.13
C PRO A 31 4.12 17.26 8.06
N GLN A 32 4.24 18.51 8.50
CA GLN A 32 3.28 19.17 9.40
C GLN A 32 2.06 19.72 8.64
N GLN A 33 2.20 19.97 7.34
CA GLN A 33 1.15 20.50 6.45
C GLN A 33 1.27 19.84 5.08
N PRO A 34 0.86 18.56 4.96
CA PRO A 34 1.03 17.77 3.73
C PRO A 34 0.29 18.37 2.52
N ASP A 35 -0.82 19.09 2.76
CA ASP A 35 -1.52 19.85 1.74
C ASP A 35 -0.66 20.97 1.12
N GLU A 36 0.18 21.64 1.90
CA GLU A 36 1.12 22.64 1.37
C GLU A 36 2.18 21.98 0.47
N GLY A 37 2.69 20.81 0.84
CA GLY A 37 3.62 20.05 0.01
C GLY A 37 3.04 19.73 -1.37
N ALA A 38 1.78 19.29 -1.41
CA ALA A 38 1.08 19.01 -2.66
C ALA A 38 0.87 20.27 -3.52
N PHE A 39 0.47 21.39 -2.90
CA PHE A 39 0.31 22.66 -3.62
C PHE A 39 1.63 23.27 -4.07
N ASN A 40 2.71 23.13 -3.30
CA ASN A 40 4.04 23.54 -3.73
C ASN A 40 4.46 22.77 -5.00
N ALA A 41 4.19 21.46 -5.07
CA ALA A 41 4.46 20.68 -6.27
C ALA A 41 3.62 21.17 -7.48
N LEU A 42 2.34 21.53 -7.26
CA LEU A 42 1.48 22.12 -8.30
C LEU A 42 2.04 23.47 -8.79
N ILE A 43 2.43 24.36 -7.89
CA ILE A 43 2.98 25.67 -8.23
C ILE A 43 4.31 25.53 -8.98
N ASP A 44 5.21 24.67 -8.49
CA ASP A 44 6.53 24.44 -9.10
C ASP A 44 6.43 23.77 -10.48
N SER A 45 5.34 23.03 -10.73
CA SER A 45 5.08 22.45 -12.06
C SER A 45 4.79 23.51 -13.13
N GLY A 46 4.34 24.70 -12.71
CA GLY A 46 3.93 25.76 -13.64
C GLY A 46 2.63 25.51 -14.38
N ILE A 47 1.89 24.43 -14.02
CA ILE A 47 0.64 24.05 -14.67
C ILE A 47 -0.52 24.89 -14.11
N PRO A 48 -1.29 25.61 -14.94
CA PRO A 48 -2.47 26.34 -14.49
C PRO A 48 -3.54 25.39 -13.93
N ILE A 49 -4.03 25.66 -12.73
CA ILE A 49 -4.99 24.78 -12.02
C ILE A 49 -6.30 24.64 -12.81
N ASP A 50 -6.75 25.67 -13.51
CA ASP A 50 -7.94 25.69 -14.36
C ASP A 50 -7.80 24.83 -15.64
N SER A 51 -6.57 24.45 -16.02
CA SER A 51 -6.29 23.55 -17.14
C SER A 51 -6.32 22.06 -16.79
N ILE A 52 -6.48 21.74 -15.52
CA ILE A 52 -6.45 20.36 -15.03
C ILE A 52 -7.84 19.73 -15.16
N GLU A 53 -7.94 18.67 -15.96
CA GLU A 53 -9.19 17.92 -16.17
C GLU A 53 -9.38 16.83 -15.09
N GLU A 54 -8.29 16.25 -14.63
CA GLU A 54 -8.31 15.19 -13.63
C GLU A 54 -7.10 15.31 -12.70
N LEU A 55 -7.35 15.33 -11.39
CA LEU A 55 -6.35 15.29 -10.35
C LEU A 55 -6.58 14.07 -9.48
N ALA A 56 -5.57 13.20 -9.42
CA ALA A 56 -5.56 12.03 -8.56
C ALA A 56 -4.52 12.24 -7.44
N HIS A 57 -4.93 11.96 -6.21
CA HIS A 57 -4.13 12.27 -5.04
C HIS A 57 -3.87 11.04 -4.18
N GLY A 58 -2.61 10.86 -3.77
CA GLY A 58 -2.17 9.89 -2.76
C GLY A 58 -1.57 10.61 -1.56
N SER A 59 -1.86 10.13 -0.35
CA SER A 59 -1.37 10.77 0.86
C SER A 59 -1.18 9.79 2.01
N THR A 60 -0.10 9.95 2.74
CA THR A 60 0.19 9.20 3.96
C THR A 60 -0.44 9.79 5.22
N VAL A 61 -1.28 10.82 5.10
CA VAL A 61 -1.87 11.57 6.24
C VAL A 61 -2.62 10.66 7.19
N ALA A 62 -3.50 9.79 6.68
CA ALA A 62 -4.26 8.86 7.51
C ALA A 62 -3.35 7.85 8.24
N THR A 63 -2.38 7.29 7.52
CA THR A 63 -1.41 6.32 8.07
C THR A 63 -0.55 6.96 9.15
N ASN A 64 -0.03 8.16 8.90
CA ASN A 64 0.79 8.90 9.87
C ASN A 64 -0.02 9.28 11.11
N ALA A 65 -1.29 9.66 10.97
CA ALA A 65 -2.17 9.96 12.10
C ALA A 65 -2.30 8.75 13.07
N VAL A 66 -2.32 7.53 12.56
CA VAL A 66 -2.35 6.31 13.39
C VAL A 66 -0.97 6.06 14.02
N LEU A 67 0.10 6.05 13.21
CA LEU A 67 1.47 5.72 13.66
C LEU A 67 2.00 6.73 14.69
N GLU A 68 1.71 8.02 14.50
CA GLU A 68 2.13 9.10 15.40
C GLU A 68 1.14 9.37 16.53
N ARG A 69 0.02 8.62 16.58
CA ARG A 69 -1.05 8.81 17.58
C ARG A 69 -1.63 10.23 17.58
N LYS A 70 -1.76 10.83 16.39
CA LYS A 70 -2.25 12.21 16.15
C LYS A 70 -3.66 12.28 15.55
N GLY A 71 -4.51 11.27 15.76
CA GLY A 71 -5.93 11.33 15.40
C GLY A 71 -6.74 12.18 16.39
N PHE A 72 -8.05 12.19 16.18
CA PHE A 72 -8.96 13.00 17.01
C PHE A 72 -9.50 12.23 18.21
N PRO A 73 -9.90 12.94 19.30
CA PRO A 73 -10.60 12.34 20.42
C PRO A 73 -11.80 11.51 19.95
N THR A 74 -11.75 10.20 20.21
CA THR A 74 -12.72 9.25 19.67
C THR A 74 -13.33 8.43 20.80
N ALA A 75 -14.67 8.27 20.78
CA ALA A 75 -15.39 7.35 21.63
C ALA A 75 -15.66 6.02 20.90
N PHE A 76 -15.83 4.95 21.67
CA PHE A 76 -16.23 3.63 21.17
C PHE A 76 -17.52 3.19 21.87
N ILE A 77 -18.53 2.78 21.11
CA ILE A 77 -19.81 2.30 21.62
C ILE A 77 -20.03 0.86 21.20
N THR A 78 -20.39 0.00 22.14
CA THR A 78 -20.62 -1.43 21.89
C THR A 78 -21.80 -1.94 22.71
N THR A 79 -22.22 -3.18 22.43
CA THR A 79 -23.25 -3.91 23.19
C THR A 79 -22.82 -4.10 24.64
N CYS A 80 -23.76 -3.99 25.58
CA CYS A 80 -23.53 -4.22 27.01
C CYS A 80 -22.84 -5.56 27.28
N GLY A 81 -21.78 -5.53 28.10
CA GLY A 81 -20.89 -6.67 28.40
C GLY A 81 -19.67 -6.80 27.52
N PHE A 82 -19.46 -5.93 26.50
CA PHE A 82 -18.35 -6.00 25.53
C PHE A 82 -17.42 -4.78 25.53
N ARG A 83 -17.53 -3.91 26.53
CA ARG A 83 -16.75 -2.69 26.68
C ARG A 83 -15.24 -2.89 26.57
N ASP A 84 -14.73 -4.02 27.04
CA ASP A 84 -13.30 -4.29 27.11
C ASP A 84 -12.72 -4.98 25.87
N ILE A 85 -13.51 -5.15 24.79
CA ILE A 85 -13.10 -5.90 23.59
C ILE A 85 -11.81 -5.37 22.94
N LEU A 86 -11.68 -4.05 22.84
CA LEU A 86 -10.48 -3.41 22.27
C LEU A 86 -9.22 -3.67 23.13
N ARG A 87 -9.38 -3.82 24.44
CA ARG A 87 -8.28 -4.06 25.39
C ARG A 87 -7.96 -5.55 25.53
N LEU A 88 -8.98 -6.41 25.54
CA LEU A 88 -8.81 -7.86 25.63
C LEU A 88 -8.12 -8.43 24.39
N GLN A 89 -8.45 -7.92 23.20
CA GLN A 89 -7.87 -8.36 21.94
C GLN A 89 -8.02 -9.89 21.74
N ARG A 90 -7.04 -10.57 21.10
CA ARG A 90 -7.07 -12.03 20.88
C ARG A 90 -6.23 -12.83 21.88
N HIS A 91 -5.73 -12.23 22.95
CA HIS A 91 -4.80 -12.86 23.91
C HIS A 91 -3.52 -13.45 23.32
N GLY A 92 -3.27 -13.25 22.02
CA GLY A 92 -2.02 -13.65 21.36
C GLY A 92 -0.84 -12.83 21.89
N ARG A 93 0.33 -13.48 21.95
CA ARG A 93 1.61 -12.82 22.21
C ARG A 93 2.50 -13.04 21.00
N SER A 94 2.92 -11.96 20.35
CA SER A 94 3.88 -12.04 19.24
C SER A 94 5.27 -12.43 19.73
N ARG A 95 5.62 -12.11 20.99
CA ARG A 95 6.86 -12.50 21.67
C ARG A 95 6.53 -13.35 22.89
N ILE A 96 6.48 -14.67 22.69
CA ILE A 96 6.00 -15.64 23.70
C ILE A 96 6.88 -15.63 24.97
N TYR A 97 8.20 -15.44 24.82
CA TYR A 97 9.16 -15.47 25.92
C TYR A 97 9.46 -14.11 26.54
N ASP A 98 8.80 -13.05 26.08
CA ASP A 98 8.92 -11.70 26.63
C ASP A 98 8.04 -11.57 27.88
N LEU A 99 8.67 -11.49 29.04
CA LEU A 99 7.98 -11.37 30.33
C LEU A 99 7.31 -10.00 30.51
N GLU A 100 7.82 -8.97 29.83
CA GLU A 100 7.30 -7.61 29.86
C GLU A 100 6.42 -7.28 28.64
N TYR A 101 5.98 -8.32 27.90
CA TYR A 101 5.18 -8.14 26.71
C TYR A 101 3.93 -7.29 26.97
N ALA A 102 3.88 -6.12 26.35
CA ALA A 102 2.70 -5.26 26.30
C ALA A 102 1.97 -5.48 24.97
N LYS A 103 0.64 -5.55 25.06
CA LYS A 103 -0.23 -5.58 23.87
C LYS A 103 -0.20 -4.21 23.18
N PRO A 104 -0.44 -4.15 21.85
CA PRO A 104 -0.63 -2.89 21.16
C PRO A 104 -1.75 -2.06 21.82
N GLU A 105 -1.46 -0.79 22.09
CA GLU A 105 -2.45 0.11 22.71
C GLU A 105 -3.51 0.50 21.67
N PRO A 106 -4.82 0.32 21.97
CA PRO A 106 -5.90 0.79 21.11
C PRO A 106 -5.86 2.30 20.89
N VAL A 107 -6.42 2.78 19.77
CA VAL A 107 -6.56 4.22 19.53
C VAL A 107 -7.63 4.86 20.41
N VAL A 108 -8.55 4.07 20.95
CA VAL A 108 -9.57 4.51 21.91
C VAL A 108 -9.23 3.98 23.30
N THR A 109 -9.14 4.87 24.28
CA THR A 109 -8.87 4.50 25.67
C THR A 109 -10.06 3.80 26.31
N ARG A 110 -9.85 2.98 27.34
CA ARG A 110 -10.94 2.31 28.05
C ARG A 110 -11.96 3.29 28.66
N ALA A 111 -11.54 4.46 29.06
CA ALA A 111 -12.40 5.49 29.62
C ALA A 111 -13.40 6.04 28.58
N ALA A 112 -13.02 6.04 27.30
CA ALA A 112 -13.84 6.47 26.18
C ALA A 112 -14.67 5.34 25.55
N CYS A 113 -14.73 4.15 26.16
CA CYS A 113 -15.56 3.04 25.73
C CYS A 113 -16.89 3.04 26.49
N TYR A 114 -18.00 3.02 25.77
CA TYR A 114 -19.37 3.06 26.29
C TYR A 114 -20.16 1.82 25.86
N GLU A 115 -21.24 1.54 26.58
CA GLU A 115 -22.10 0.40 26.34
C GLU A 115 -23.54 0.85 26.12
N VAL A 116 -24.25 0.16 25.23
CA VAL A 116 -25.70 0.32 25.03
C VAL A 116 -26.41 -1.00 25.29
N VAL A 117 -27.61 -0.89 25.85
CA VAL A 117 -28.46 -2.04 26.12
C VAL A 117 -29.23 -2.39 24.85
N GLU A 118 -28.83 -3.47 24.22
CA GLU A 118 -29.43 -4.03 23.01
C GLU A 118 -28.90 -5.46 22.79
N ARG A 119 -29.57 -6.25 21.95
CA ARG A 119 -29.07 -7.56 21.51
C ARG A 119 -29.65 -7.96 20.16
N VAL A 120 -28.77 -8.13 19.18
CA VAL A 120 -29.03 -8.87 17.94
C VAL A 120 -28.40 -10.26 18.04
N LEU A 121 -29.11 -11.32 17.67
CA LEU A 121 -28.62 -12.68 17.66
C LEU A 121 -27.85 -13.00 16.36
N ALA A 122 -27.16 -14.13 16.35
CA ALA A 122 -26.33 -14.55 15.21
C ALA A 122 -27.13 -14.84 13.92
N ASP A 123 -28.42 -15.08 14.04
CA ASP A 123 -29.36 -15.25 12.92
C ASP A 123 -29.97 -13.93 12.43
N GLY A 124 -29.59 -12.79 13.07
CA GLY A 124 -30.09 -11.46 12.76
C GLY A 124 -31.40 -11.08 13.45
N SER A 125 -32.01 -11.98 14.23
CA SER A 125 -33.21 -11.65 15.03
C SER A 125 -32.86 -10.72 16.18
N VAL A 126 -33.79 -9.83 16.55
CA VAL A 126 -33.64 -8.91 17.67
C VAL A 126 -34.17 -9.59 18.93
N GLU A 127 -33.27 -9.92 19.86
CA GLU A 127 -33.63 -10.45 21.18
C GLU A 127 -33.99 -9.32 22.17
N LEU A 128 -33.19 -8.24 22.15
CA LEU A 128 -33.41 -7.08 23.02
C LEU A 128 -33.35 -5.81 22.16
N PRO A 129 -34.43 -5.04 22.06
CA PRO A 129 -34.49 -3.78 21.37
C PRO A 129 -33.51 -2.75 21.95
N LEU A 130 -33.05 -1.82 21.10
CA LEU A 130 -32.19 -0.72 21.52
C LEU A 130 -32.91 0.19 22.52
N ASP A 131 -32.33 0.39 23.69
CA ASP A 131 -32.87 1.26 24.73
C ASP A 131 -32.59 2.74 24.44
N ARG A 132 -33.44 3.37 23.61
CA ARG A 132 -33.34 4.78 23.24
C ARG A 132 -33.34 5.72 24.44
N SER A 133 -34.12 5.41 25.48
CA SER A 133 -34.24 6.26 26.68
C SER A 133 -32.91 6.34 27.43
N SER A 134 -32.23 5.21 27.59
CA SER A 134 -30.90 5.16 28.21
C SER A 134 -29.88 5.93 27.40
N ILE A 135 -29.95 5.85 26.06
CA ILE A 135 -29.04 6.58 25.18
C ILE A 135 -29.22 8.09 25.32
N GLU A 136 -30.46 8.58 25.23
CA GLU A 136 -30.75 10.02 25.33
C GLU A 136 -30.42 10.61 26.72
N ASN A 137 -30.69 9.88 27.78
CA ASN A 137 -30.56 10.40 29.14
C ASN A 137 -29.19 10.16 29.79
N LEU A 138 -28.43 9.17 29.32
CA LEU A 138 -27.13 8.82 29.89
C LEU A 138 -25.97 8.93 28.90
N LEU A 139 -26.08 8.32 27.72
CA LEU A 139 -24.96 8.23 26.78
C LEU A 139 -24.69 9.59 26.11
N VAL A 140 -25.72 10.27 25.59
CA VAL A 140 -25.55 11.57 24.91
C VAL A 140 -24.88 12.59 25.83
N PRO A 141 -25.32 12.80 27.11
CA PRO A 141 -24.62 13.71 28.02
C PRO A 141 -23.16 13.31 28.32
N GLN A 142 -22.87 12.00 28.36
CA GLN A 142 -21.50 11.53 28.56
C GLN A 142 -20.61 11.81 27.35
N LEU A 143 -21.12 11.66 26.14
CA LEU A 143 -20.39 11.98 24.91
C LEU A 143 -20.14 13.49 24.80
N GLU A 144 -21.14 14.33 25.11
CA GLU A 144 -20.99 15.79 25.14
C GLU A 144 -19.91 16.23 26.13
N THR A 145 -19.95 15.68 27.36
CA THR A 145 -18.97 16.00 28.42
C THR A 145 -17.57 15.50 28.04
N GLY A 146 -17.47 14.39 27.31
CA GLY A 146 -16.20 13.78 26.88
C GLY A 146 -15.46 14.56 25.81
N GLY A 147 -16.14 15.46 25.08
CA GLY A 147 -15.52 16.32 24.06
C GLY A 147 -14.95 15.53 22.89
N TYR A 148 -15.67 14.54 22.40
CA TYR A 148 -15.23 13.71 21.27
C TYR A 148 -15.56 14.35 19.93
N ASP A 149 -14.64 14.25 18.99
CA ASP A 149 -14.84 14.65 17.59
C ASP A 149 -15.42 13.51 16.75
N ALA A 150 -15.22 12.25 17.18
CA ALA A 150 -15.69 11.07 16.45
C ALA A 150 -16.18 9.96 17.39
N VAL A 151 -17.02 9.08 16.85
CA VAL A 151 -17.50 7.88 17.54
C VAL A 151 -17.48 6.67 16.61
N ALA A 152 -16.92 5.56 17.12
CA ALA A 152 -17.00 4.24 16.50
C ALA A 152 -18.12 3.44 17.15
N ILE A 153 -19.06 2.95 16.37
CA ILE A 153 -20.15 2.09 16.83
C ILE A 153 -19.93 0.69 16.30
N CYS A 154 -19.77 -0.28 17.21
CA CYS A 154 -19.59 -1.68 16.86
C CYS A 154 -20.43 -2.56 17.79
N LEU A 155 -21.66 -2.86 17.36
CA LEU A 155 -22.59 -3.70 18.11
C LEU A 155 -22.45 -5.17 17.69
N LEU A 156 -22.80 -6.08 18.59
CA LEU A 156 -22.75 -7.51 18.31
C LEU A 156 -23.68 -7.88 17.15
N ASN A 157 -23.17 -8.71 16.25
CA ASN A 157 -23.88 -9.23 15.07
C ASN A 157 -24.46 -8.15 14.13
N ALA A 158 -24.04 -6.88 14.25
CA ALA A 158 -24.45 -5.81 13.35
C ALA A 158 -24.06 -6.06 11.88
N TYR A 159 -23.09 -6.93 11.62
CA TYR A 159 -22.74 -7.37 10.26
C TYR A 159 -23.87 -8.20 9.60
N VAL A 160 -24.73 -8.85 10.40
CA VAL A 160 -25.92 -9.57 9.92
C VAL A 160 -27.12 -8.63 9.85
N ASN A 161 -27.39 -7.89 10.95
CA ASN A 161 -28.53 -6.96 11.02
C ASN A 161 -28.08 -5.63 11.66
N PRO A 162 -27.95 -4.56 10.85
CA PRO A 162 -27.42 -3.26 11.30
C PRO A 162 -28.46 -2.35 12.00
N VAL A 163 -29.70 -2.80 12.16
CA VAL A 163 -30.84 -1.96 12.58
C VAL A 163 -30.56 -1.12 13.84
N HIS A 164 -29.82 -1.65 14.82
CA HIS A 164 -29.50 -0.92 16.05
C HIS A 164 -28.35 0.07 15.86
N GLU A 165 -27.34 -0.25 15.03
CA GLU A 165 -26.28 0.71 14.68
C GLU A 165 -26.85 1.90 13.91
N GLU A 166 -27.73 1.65 12.94
CA GLU A 166 -28.36 2.70 12.14
C GLU A 166 -29.26 3.60 12.99
N ALA A 167 -30.09 3.01 13.85
CA ALA A 167 -30.93 3.77 14.78
C ALA A 167 -30.13 4.62 15.77
N LEU A 168 -28.99 4.08 16.25
CA LEU A 168 -28.10 4.80 17.16
C LEU A 168 -27.40 5.96 16.42
N ALA A 169 -26.96 5.74 15.19
CA ALA A 169 -26.32 6.78 14.37
C ALA A 169 -27.27 7.92 14.04
N GLU A 170 -28.52 7.61 13.68
CA GLU A 170 -29.58 8.60 13.46
C GLU A 170 -29.79 9.49 14.69
N LEU A 171 -29.96 8.86 15.87
CA LEU A 171 -30.15 9.55 17.14
C LEU A 171 -28.95 10.45 17.49
N LEU A 172 -27.73 9.94 17.34
CA LEU A 172 -26.52 10.74 17.62
C LEU A 172 -26.36 11.88 16.61
N GLY A 173 -26.69 11.68 15.34
CA GLY A 173 -26.69 12.75 14.32
C GLY A 173 -27.68 13.87 14.63
N GLU A 174 -28.84 13.55 15.20
CA GLU A 174 -29.83 14.54 15.64
C GLU A 174 -29.39 15.32 16.89
N ARG A 175 -28.77 14.62 17.85
CA ARG A 175 -28.43 15.19 19.16
C ARG A 175 -27.06 15.85 19.22
N LEU A 176 -26.11 15.36 18.45
CA LEU A 176 -24.72 15.79 18.42
C LEU A 176 -24.29 16.12 16.97
N PRO A 177 -24.90 17.16 16.36
CA PRO A 177 -24.55 17.54 15.00
C PRO A 177 -23.08 17.99 14.95
N GLY A 178 -22.29 17.38 14.08
CA GLY A 178 -20.85 17.60 13.98
C GLY A 178 -19.98 16.47 14.55
N LEU A 179 -20.59 15.49 15.24
CA LEU A 179 -19.89 14.27 15.64
C LEU A 179 -19.77 13.32 14.43
N HIS A 180 -18.54 12.96 14.08
CA HIS A 180 -18.30 11.97 13.04
C HIS A 180 -18.64 10.55 13.53
N VAL A 181 -19.57 9.87 12.85
CA VAL A 181 -20.06 8.54 13.23
C VAL A 181 -19.58 7.49 12.24
N SER A 182 -18.78 6.52 12.71
CA SER A 182 -18.38 5.35 11.93
C SER A 182 -19.12 4.11 12.43
N LEU A 183 -19.89 3.45 11.53
CA LEU A 183 -20.64 2.22 11.83
C LEU A 183 -19.87 1.00 11.39
N SER A 184 -19.75 -0.01 12.24
CA SER A 184 -19.07 -1.26 11.90
C SER A 184 -19.75 -1.98 10.73
N SER A 185 -21.06 -1.89 10.63
CA SER A 185 -21.85 -2.44 9.52
C SER A 185 -21.61 -1.78 8.16
N ARG A 186 -21.01 -0.59 8.12
CA ARG A 186 -20.61 0.12 6.88
C ARG A 186 -19.12 0.01 6.60
N VAL A 187 -18.28 0.01 7.66
CA VAL A 187 -16.83 -0.05 7.55
C VAL A 187 -16.35 -1.47 7.24
N SER A 188 -16.90 -2.49 7.94
CA SER A 188 -16.53 -3.89 7.75
C SER A 188 -17.68 -4.82 8.15
N ARG A 189 -18.46 -5.31 7.17
CA ARG A 189 -19.59 -6.25 7.40
C ARG A 189 -19.11 -7.69 7.57
N GLU A 190 -18.09 -7.87 8.40
CA GLU A 190 -17.49 -9.17 8.66
C GLU A 190 -17.63 -9.60 10.10
N PHE A 191 -17.67 -10.92 10.34
CA PHE A 191 -17.61 -11.47 11.68
C PHE A 191 -16.24 -11.19 12.34
N ARG A 192 -16.01 -11.65 13.59
CA ARG A 192 -14.83 -11.38 14.42
C ARG A 192 -14.86 -9.97 15.02
N GLU A 193 -15.54 -9.90 16.15
CA GLU A 193 -15.88 -8.63 16.82
C GLU A 193 -14.68 -7.76 17.16
N TYR A 194 -13.52 -8.35 17.54
CA TYR A 194 -12.32 -7.55 17.87
C TYR A 194 -11.76 -6.83 16.65
N GLU A 195 -11.57 -7.56 15.55
CA GLU A 195 -11.01 -6.96 14.31
C GLU A 195 -11.97 -5.92 13.74
N ARG A 196 -13.28 -6.19 13.78
CA ARG A 196 -14.31 -5.23 13.35
C ARG A 196 -14.33 -3.99 14.26
N ALA A 197 -14.26 -4.16 15.59
CA ALA A 197 -14.16 -3.06 16.53
C ALA A 197 -12.89 -2.22 16.34
N SER A 198 -11.74 -2.87 16.14
CA SER A 198 -10.48 -2.19 15.85
C SER A 198 -10.54 -1.38 14.56
N THR A 199 -11.02 -1.98 13.45
CA THR A 199 -11.15 -1.32 12.15
C THR A 199 -12.09 -0.12 12.23
N THR A 200 -13.24 -0.26 12.90
CA THR A 200 -14.20 0.83 13.07
C THR A 200 -13.64 1.96 13.93
N SER A 201 -12.89 1.60 14.98
CA SER A 201 -12.21 2.59 15.84
C SER A 201 -11.14 3.37 15.08
N LEU A 202 -10.35 2.66 14.26
CA LEU A 202 -9.36 3.30 13.38
C LEU A 202 -10.03 4.22 12.35
N SER A 203 -11.14 3.77 11.73
CA SER A 203 -11.93 4.59 10.82
C SER A 203 -12.38 5.89 11.48
N ALA A 204 -13.03 5.80 12.64
CA ALA A 204 -13.50 6.98 13.38
C ALA A 204 -12.34 7.90 13.80
N TYR A 205 -11.21 7.32 14.22
CA TYR A 205 -10.04 8.04 14.69
C TYR A 205 -9.37 8.89 13.59
N VAL A 206 -9.35 8.40 12.35
CA VAL A 206 -8.76 9.13 11.22
C VAL A 206 -9.76 9.94 10.41
N GLN A 207 -11.06 9.69 10.56
CA GLN A 207 -12.13 10.35 9.80
C GLN A 207 -12.02 11.89 9.83
N PRO A 208 -11.92 12.57 11.00
CA PRO A 208 -11.82 14.03 11.02
C PRO A 208 -10.50 14.54 10.43
N VAL A 209 -9.42 13.73 10.48
CA VAL A 209 -8.12 14.08 9.86
C VAL A 209 -8.27 14.13 8.35
N VAL A 210 -8.81 13.05 7.78
CA VAL A 210 -9.01 12.91 6.32
C VAL A 210 -9.99 13.96 5.81
N ASP A 211 -11.09 14.16 6.53
CA ASP A 211 -12.13 15.14 6.15
C ASP A 211 -11.56 16.56 6.10
N ARG A 212 -10.85 17.01 7.15
CA ARG A 212 -10.20 18.34 7.18
C ARG A 212 -9.14 18.49 6.10
N TYR A 213 -8.38 17.44 5.85
CA TYR A 213 -7.35 17.44 4.82
C TYR A 213 -7.94 17.61 3.43
N ILE A 214 -8.91 16.75 3.06
CA ILE A 214 -9.58 16.79 1.77
C ILE A 214 -10.32 18.12 1.59
N SER A 215 -11.07 18.58 2.60
CA SER A 215 -11.82 19.84 2.52
C SER A 215 -10.91 21.04 2.27
N ARG A 216 -9.74 21.12 2.95
CA ARG A 216 -8.75 22.16 2.68
C ARG A 216 -8.17 22.06 1.28
N PHE A 217 -7.91 20.86 0.83
CA PHE A 217 -7.38 20.64 -0.51
C PHE A 217 -8.37 21.09 -1.58
N VAL A 218 -9.65 20.67 -1.47
CA VAL A 218 -10.73 21.07 -2.37
C VAL A 218 -10.88 22.60 -2.38
N SER A 219 -10.96 23.25 -1.20
CA SER A 219 -11.10 24.72 -1.13
C SER A 219 -9.99 25.45 -1.88
N ARG A 220 -8.75 24.99 -1.77
CA ARG A 220 -7.60 25.60 -2.48
C ARG A 220 -7.65 25.33 -3.99
N LEU A 221 -8.13 24.17 -4.42
CA LEU A 221 -8.35 23.88 -5.83
C LEU A 221 -9.44 24.81 -6.42
N ASP A 222 -10.55 25.00 -5.69
CA ASP A 222 -11.65 25.88 -6.09
C ASP A 222 -11.19 27.34 -6.20
N GLU A 223 -10.39 27.83 -5.25
CA GLU A 223 -9.76 29.16 -5.30
C GLU A 223 -8.84 29.31 -6.53
N GLY A 224 -8.21 28.23 -6.98
CA GLY A 224 -7.40 28.17 -8.20
C GLY A 224 -8.19 28.03 -9.50
N GLY A 225 -9.52 27.90 -9.42
CA GLY A 225 -10.41 27.75 -10.59
C GLY A 225 -10.49 26.33 -11.13
N PHE A 226 -10.18 25.31 -10.34
CA PHE A 226 -10.31 23.90 -10.73
C PHE A 226 -11.76 23.53 -10.97
N THR A 227 -12.03 22.93 -12.13
CA THR A 227 -13.36 22.42 -12.52
C THR A 227 -13.33 20.94 -12.90
N GLY A 228 -12.17 20.31 -12.80
CA GLY A 228 -11.96 18.93 -13.17
C GLY A 228 -12.44 17.93 -12.12
N ARG A 229 -12.08 16.66 -12.32
CA ARG A 229 -12.37 15.58 -11.36
C ARG A 229 -11.26 15.44 -10.35
N PHE A 230 -11.58 15.53 -9.06
CA PHE A 230 -10.65 15.23 -7.97
C PHE A 230 -10.93 13.86 -7.36
N SER A 231 -9.93 12.99 -7.33
CA SER A 231 -10.02 11.63 -6.79
C SER A 231 -8.87 11.32 -5.83
N VAL A 232 -9.11 10.40 -4.90
CA VAL A 232 -8.14 9.98 -3.89
C VAL A 232 -7.92 8.47 -3.98
N MET A 233 -6.66 8.06 -3.84
CA MET A 233 -6.24 6.67 -3.87
C MET A 233 -6.67 5.92 -2.62
N GLN A 234 -7.11 4.69 -2.79
CA GLN A 234 -7.41 3.76 -1.70
C GLN A 234 -6.29 2.73 -1.51
N SER A 235 -6.28 2.09 -0.37
CA SER A 235 -5.39 0.98 -0.03
C SER A 235 -5.56 -0.28 -0.89
N ASN A 236 -6.71 -0.41 -1.57
CA ASN A 236 -7.00 -1.54 -2.47
C ASN A 236 -6.49 -1.35 -3.91
N GLY A 237 -5.81 -0.23 -4.19
CA GLY A 237 -5.31 0.10 -5.52
C GLY A 237 -6.30 0.80 -6.45
N GLY A 238 -7.54 0.99 -6.02
CA GLY A 238 -8.53 1.78 -6.76
C GLY A 238 -8.61 3.23 -6.27
N ARG A 239 -9.26 4.08 -7.05
CA ARG A 239 -9.55 5.48 -6.68
C ARG A 239 -11.01 5.66 -6.29
N LEU A 240 -11.30 6.68 -5.48
CA LEU A 240 -12.64 7.20 -5.25
C LEU A 240 -12.65 8.72 -5.44
N PRO A 241 -13.79 9.31 -5.85
CA PRO A 241 -13.99 10.74 -5.72
C PRO A 241 -13.75 11.21 -4.30
N ALA A 242 -13.24 12.43 -4.13
CA ALA A 242 -12.84 12.95 -2.83
C ALA A 242 -13.98 12.94 -1.79
N GLU A 243 -15.19 13.26 -2.22
CA GLU A 243 -16.40 13.26 -1.36
C GLU A 243 -16.72 11.84 -0.83
N ALA A 244 -16.53 10.82 -1.66
CA ALA A 244 -16.74 9.43 -1.26
C ALA A 244 -15.66 8.95 -0.27
N MET A 245 -14.43 9.47 -0.39
CA MET A 245 -13.33 9.16 0.54
C MET A 245 -13.58 9.74 1.94
N GLN A 246 -14.19 10.91 2.04
CA GLN A 246 -14.54 11.53 3.33
C GLN A 246 -15.41 10.63 4.21
N SER A 247 -16.26 9.81 3.63
CA SER A 247 -17.09 8.83 4.35
C SER A 247 -16.43 7.46 4.56
N ASN A 248 -15.26 7.22 3.95
CA ASN A 248 -14.55 5.93 3.95
C ASN A 248 -13.07 6.09 4.33
N ALA A 249 -12.78 6.90 5.34
CA ALA A 249 -11.41 7.33 5.69
C ALA A 249 -10.45 6.17 5.97
N VAL A 250 -10.93 5.02 6.46
CA VAL A 250 -10.10 3.82 6.68
C VAL A 250 -9.46 3.30 5.39
N ASN A 251 -10.10 3.51 4.23
CA ASN A 251 -9.57 3.10 2.92
C ASN A 251 -8.42 3.99 2.43
N ALA A 252 -8.16 5.13 3.08
CA ALA A 252 -7.00 5.98 2.80
C ALA A 252 -5.71 5.50 3.48
N LEU A 253 -5.82 4.54 4.42
CA LEU A 253 -4.65 3.96 5.08
C LEU A 253 -3.80 3.18 4.06
N LEU A 254 -2.48 3.41 4.02
CA LEU A 254 -1.54 2.70 3.14
C LEU A 254 -1.80 2.91 1.63
N SER A 255 -2.37 4.03 1.22
CA SER A 255 -2.70 4.32 -0.18
C SER A 255 -1.48 4.60 -1.08
N GLY A 256 -0.39 5.17 -0.54
CA GLY A 256 0.81 5.51 -1.31
C GLY A 256 1.50 4.29 -1.94
N PRO A 257 1.89 3.26 -1.17
CA PRO A 257 2.45 2.04 -1.71
C PRO A 257 1.53 1.35 -2.73
N ALA A 258 0.21 1.40 -2.52
CA ALA A 258 -0.78 0.84 -3.45
C ALA A 258 -0.71 1.51 -4.83
N ALA A 259 -0.55 2.83 -4.90
CA ALA A 259 -0.40 3.56 -6.15
C ALA A 259 0.84 3.10 -6.94
N GLY A 260 1.97 2.90 -6.25
CA GLY A 260 3.19 2.38 -6.86
C GLY A 260 3.01 1.01 -7.51
N VAL A 261 2.35 0.08 -6.82
CA VAL A 261 2.02 -1.25 -7.35
C VAL A 261 1.16 -1.13 -8.60
N MET A 262 0.12 -0.28 -8.59
CA MET A 262 -0.78 -0.10 -9.74
C MET A 262 -0.04 0.53 -10.93
N GLY A 263 0.79 1.56 -10.70
CA GLY A 263 1.60 2.19 -11.74
C GLY A 263 2.58 1.22 -12.39
N ALA A 264 3.29 0.44 -11.58
CA ALA A 264 4.21 -0.60 -12.04
C ALA A 264 3.49 -1.69 -12.84
N THR A 265 2.33 -2.14 -12.35
CA THR A 265 1.49 -3.14 -13.02
C THR A 265 1.02 -2.64 -14.39
N ARG A 266 0.55 -1.40 -14.45
CA ARG A 266 0.07 -0.80 -15.70
C ARG A 266 1.20 -0.67 -16.72
N GLN A 267 2.34 -0.13 -16.30
CA GLN A 267 3.47 0.12 -17.20
C GLN A 267 4.10 -1.19 -17.70
N ALA A 268 4.32 -2.18 -16.84
CA ALA A 268 4.83 -3.50 -17.25
C ALA A 268 3.82 -4.26 -18.13
N GLY A 269 2.51 -4.08 -17.86
CA GLY A 269 1.43 -4.66 -18.66
C GLY A 269 1.42 -4.21 -20.10
N LEU A 270 1.86 -2.97 -20.42
CA LEU A 270 2.02 -2.49 -21.80
C LEU A 270 3.00 -3.36 -22.61
N SER A 271 4.02 -3.90 -21.94
CA SER A 271 5.02 -4.80 -22.53
C SER A 271 4.62 -6.27 -22.45
N GLY A 272 3.37 -6.58 -22.08
CA GLY A 272 2.82 -7.92 -22.06
C GLY A 272 3.14 -8.73 -20.79
N TYR A 273 3.71 -8.13 -19.75
CA TYR A 273 3.99 -8.80 -18.49
C TYR A 273 2.75 -8.75 -17.57
N ALA A 274 2.24 -9.91 -17.17
CA ALA A 274 1.07 -10.05 -16.31
C ALA A 274 1.41 -10.60 -14.90
N ASN A 275 2.53 -11.31 -14.77
CA ASN A 275 2.99 -11.89 -13.51
C ASN A 275 4.21 -11.11 -13.01
N LEU A 276 4.04 -10.32 -11.95
CA LEU A 276 5.03 -9.36 -11.49
C LEU A 276 5.31 -9.52 -10.00
N ILE A 277 6.55 -9.28 -9.62
CA ILE A 277 6.94 -8.95 -8.24
C ILE A 277 7.36 -7.49 -8.26
N THR A 278 6.58 -6.61 -7.65
CA THR A 278 6.92 -5.20 -7.53
C THR A 278 7.88 -4.97 -6.38
N LEU A 279 8.83 -4.06 -6.56
CA LEU A 279 9.84 -3.70 -5.58
C LEU A 279 9.95 -2.18 -5.50
N ASP A 280 9.23 -1.56 -4.56
CA ASP A 280 9.36 -0.14 -4.25
C ASP A 280 10.42 0.06 -3.19
N MET A 281 11.55 0.65 -3.53
CA MET A 281 12.58 0.99 -2.55
C MET A 281 12.80 2.49 -2.51
N GLY A 282 12.27 3.09 -1.46
CA GLY A 282 12.44 4.50 -1.13
C GLY A 282 13.62 4.77 -0.21
N GLY A 283 13.55 5.91 0.49
CA GLY A 283 14.58 6.27 1.48
C GLY A 283 14.46 5.52 2.80
N THR A 284 13.27 5.06 3.21
CA THR A 284 13.02 4.53 4.56
C THR A 284 12.71 3.03 4.57
N SER A 285 11.97 2.56 3.59
CA SER A 285 11.44 1.19 3.51
C SER A 285 11.54 0.62 2.12
N THR A 286 11.31 -0.68 2.04
CA THR A 286 11.09 -1.41 0.80
C THR A 286 9.76 -2.12 0.89
N ASP A 287 8.93 -1.90 -0.11
CA ASP A 287 7.60 -2.47 -0.26
C ASP A 287 7.60 -3.50 -1.39
N VAL A 288 7.16 -4.72 -1.09
CA VAL A 288 7.11 -5.83 -2.04
C VAL A 288 5.67 -6.31 -2.19
N CYS A 289 5.20 -6.46 -3.41
CA CYS A 289 3.88 -7.00 -3.71
C CYS A 289 3.93 -7.96 -4.88
N MET A 290 3.06 -8.97 -4.85
CA MET A 290 2.87 -9.93 -5.95
C MET A 290 1.65 -9.56 -6.77
N VAL A 291 1.81 -9.57 -8.09
CA VAL A 291 0.75 -9.36 -9.07
C VAL A 291 0.66 -10.61 -9.93
N THR A 292 -0.52 -11.20 -10.04
CA THR A 292 -0.77 -12.41 -10.85
C THR A 292 -1.88 -12.11 -11.85
N ASP A 293 -1.66 -12.47 -13.12
CA ASP A 293 -2.59 -12.21 -14.22
C ASP A 293 -3.02 -10.73 -14.31
N GLY A 294 -2.08 -9.79 -14.06
CA GLY A 294 -2.31 -8.35 -14.07
C GLY A 294 -3.12 -7.81 -12.89
N LYS A 295 -3.39 -8.64 -11.87
CA LYS A 295 -4.15 -8.25 -10.67
C LYS A 295 -3.27 -8.33 -9.43
N ALA A 296 -3.14 -7.22 -8.71
CA ALA A 296 -2.47 -7.19 -7.42
C ALA A 296 -3.23 -8.10 -6.41
N GLN A 297 -2.46 -8.82 -5.61
CA GLN A 297 -3.05 -9.66 -4.56
C GLN A 297 -3.66 -8.76 -3.47
N LEU A 298 -4.87 -9.12 -3.02
CA LEU A 298 -5.55 -8.42 -1.94
C LEU A 298 -5.55 -9.26 -0.67
N THR A 299 -5.33 -8.60 0.45
CA THR A 299 -5.51 -9.17 1.79
C THR A 299 -6.58 -8.42 2.57
N GLN A 300 -7.14 -9.10 3.57
CA GLN A 300 -7.96 -8.47 4.62
C GLN A 300 -7.33 -8.65 6.01
N GLU A 301 -6.17 -9.30 6.07
CA GLU A 301 -5.45 -9.51 7.32
C GLU A 301 -4.22 -8.62 7.35
N TYR A 302 -4.42 -7.39 7.76
CA TYR A 302 -3.36 -6.40 7.94
C TYR A 302 -3.40 -5.82 9.35
N SER A 303 -2.28 -5.25 9.77
CA SER A 303 -2.22 -4.50 11.03
C SER A 303 -1.37 -3.25 10.88
N ILE A 304 -1.81 -2.15 11.46
CA ILE A 304 -1.04 -0.92 11.61
C ILE A 304 -0.73 -0.70 13.08
N ASP A 305 0.54 -0.54 13.42
CA ASP A 305 1.00 -0.43 14.83
C ASP A 305 0.45 -1.57 15.73
N GLY A 306 0.35 -2.79 15.14
CA GLY A 306 -0.18 -3.98 15.81
C GLY A 306 -1.71 -4.02 15.98
N LEU A 307 -2.44 -3.03 15.47
CA LEU A 307 -3.90 -2.97 15.49
C LEU A 307 -4.46 -3.55 14.19
N PRO A 308 -5.34 -4.56 14.23
CA PRO A 308 -5.87 -5.19 13.03
C PRO A 308 -6.81 -4.26 12.25
N ILE A 309 -6.68 -4.34 10.93
CA ILE A 309 -7.52 -3.65 9.95
C ILE A 309 -8.15 -4.71 9.06
N ARG A 310 -9.48 -4.66 8.90
CA ARG A 310 -10.25 -5.51 8.01
C ARG A 310 -11.00 -4.71 6.97
N VAL A 311 -10.25 -4.26 5.98
CA VAL A 311 -10.73 -3.74 4.70
C VAL A 311 -9.87 -4.36 3.59
N PRO A 312 -10.34 -4.48 2.36
CA PRO A 312 -9.51 -4.93 1.25
C PRO A 312 -8.34 -3.98 1.03
N LEU A 313 -7.11 -4.51 1.12
CA LEU A 313 -5.86 -3.78 0.85
C LEU A 313 -5.02 -4.58 -0.13
N ILE A 314 -4.21 -3.91 -0.92
CA ILE A 314 -3.14 -4.61 -1.65
C ILE A 314 -2.21 -5.25 -0.62
N ASP A 315 -1.88 -6.52 -0.86
CA ASP A 315 -1.04 -7.32 0.02
C ASP A 315 0.44 -6.94 -0.16
N ILE A 316 0.82 -5.87 0.48
CA ILE A 316 2.16 -5.30 0.44
C ILE A 316 2.91 -5.71 1.69
N HIS A 317 4.08 -6.31 1.49
CA HIS A 317 5.00 -6.62 2.58
C HIS A 317 6.09 -5.56 2.66
N THR A 318 6.13 -4.85 3.79
CA THR A 318 7.08 -3.75 4.04
C THR A 318 8.22 -4.21 4.94
N ILE A 319 9.44 -3.93 4.54
CA ILE A 319 10.63 -4.10 5.38
C ILE A 319 11.34 -2.77 5.62
N GLY A 320 11.92 -2.59 6.80
CA GLY A 320 12.71 -1.42 7.16
C GLY A 320 14.11 -1.45 6.51
N ALA A 321 14.16 -1.56 5.19
CA ALA A 321 15.37 -1.50 4.38
C ALA A 321 15.14 -0.52 3.24
N GLY A 322 15.77 0.65 3.28
CA GLY A 322 15.69 1.68 2.25
C GLY A 322 17.02 2.41 2.15
N GLY A 323 17.14 3.40 1.27
CA GLY A 323 18.38 4.15 1.06
C GLY A 323 18.94 4.80 2.34
N GLY A 324 18.07 5.23 3.25
CA GLY A 324 18.43 5.81 4.56
C GLY A 324 18.60 4.78 5.68
N SER A 325 18.52 3.47 5.42
CA SER A 325 18.71 2.45 6.45
C SER A 325 20.11 2.54 7.04
N VAL A 326 20.15 2.64 8.37
CA VAL A 326 21.41 2.80 9.13
C VAL A 326 22.20 1.49 9.11
N ILE A 327 23.48 1.61 8.84
CA ILE A 327 24.45 0.51 8.83
C ILE A 327 25.22 0.53 10.15
N TRP A 328 25.30 -0.61 10.83
CA TRP A 328 25.94 -0.73 12.12
C TRP A 328 26.49 -2.15 12.35
N ALA A 329 27.39 -2.28 13.29
CA ALA A 329 27.87 -3.59 13.74
C ALA A 329 27.28 -3.93 15.10
N ASP A 330 26.73 -5.14 15.23
CA ASP A 330 26.19 -5.61 16.50
C ASP A 330 27.31 -6.00 17.52
N ASP A 331 26.91 -6.34 18.75
CA ASP A 331 27.84 -6.71 19.82
C ASP A 331 28.70 -7.92 19.46
N GLY A 332 28.30 -8.74 18.51
CA GLY A 332 29.07 -9.88 17.97
C GLY A 332 29.99 -9.47 16.80
N GLY A 333 30.05 -8.19 16.44
CA GLY A 333 30.84 -7.70 15.31
C GLY A 333 30.25 -8.04 13.94
N MET A 334 28.94 -8.38 13.87
CA MET A 334 28.27 -8.69 12.62
C MET A 334 27.66 -7.40 12.02
N LEU A 335 27.87 -7.21 10.72
CA LEU A 335 27.27 -6.10 9.98
C LEU A 335 25.75 -6.22 9.95
N ARG A 336 25.06 -5.12 10.18
CA ARG A 336 23.59 -4.98 10.14
C ARG A 336 23.18 -3.80 9.26
N VAL A 337 22.02 -3.94 8.61
CA VAL A 337 21.37 -2.88 7.83
C VAL A 337 19.95 -2.72 8.36
N GLY A 338 19.64 -1.52 8.86
CA GLY A 338 18.35 -1.25 9.50
C GLY A 338 18.17 -2.00 10.84
N PRO A 339 16.93 -2.10 11.35
CA PRO A 339 15.68 -1.50 10.80
C PRO A 339 15.59 0.03 10.97
N GLN A 340 16.51 0.66 11.72
CA GLN A 340 16.52 2.11 11.91
C GLN A 340 16.86 2.81 10.59
N SER A 341 16.19 3.93 10.34
CA SER A 341 16.45 4.80 9.20
C SER A 341 16.88 6.19 9.67
N ALA A 342 17.80 6.81 8.94
CA ALA A 342 18.17 8.21 9.14
C ALA A 342 17.05 9.17 8.72
N GLY A 343 15.99 8.67 8.07
CA GLY A 343 14.87 9.47 7.61
C GLY A 343 15.27 10.48 6.53
N ALA A 344 14.51 11.56 6.46
CA ALA A 344 14.77 12.70 5.58
C ALA A 344 15.59 13.80 6.26
N ASP A 345 15.43 13.94 7.58
CA ASP A 345 16.10 14.90 8.44
C ASP A 345 16.65 14.16 9.69
N PRO A 346 17.96 14.18 9.94
CA PRO A 346 19.00 14.76 9.11
C PRO A 346 19.32 14.03 7.79
N GLY A 347 18.82 12.80 7.61
CA GLY A 347 19.03 11.97 6.43
C GLY A 347 20.41 11.29 6.38
N PRO A 348 20.75 10.63 5.26
CA PRO A 348 22.06 10.08 4.96
C PRO A 348 23.18 11.11 5.17
N ALA A 349 24.36 10.63 5.60
CA ALA A 349 25.50 11.53 5.88
C ALA A 349 25.93 12.30 4.62
N CYS A 350 25.85 11.70 3.45
CA CYS A 350 26.16 12.34 2.17
C CYS A 350 25.30 13.59 1.87
N TYR A 351 24.11 13.72 2.45
CA TYR A 351 23.27 14.91 2.25
C TYR A 351 23.84 16.18 2.90
N ASP A 352 24.86 16.03 3.74
CA ASP A 352 25.53 17.12 4.48
C ASP A 352 24.57 18.01 5.30
N ARG A 353 23.52 17.39 5.84
CA ARG A 353 22.49 18.04 6.69
C ARG A 353 22.62 17.65 8.17
N GLY A 354 23.79 17.13 8.57
CA GLY A 354 24.05 16.74 9.96
C GLY A 354 23.92 15.24 10.26
N GLY A 355 23.66 14.38 9.25
CA GLY A 355 23.68 12.92 9.39
C GLY A 355 25.02 12.43 9.93
N GLN A 356 24.99 11.58 10.96
CA GLN A 356 26.20 11.04 11.63
C GLN A 356 26.33 9.53 11.51
N ALA A 357 25.30 8.83 11.09
CA ALA A 357 25.31 7.38 10.91
C ALA A 357 25.49 7.02 9.43
N PRO A 358 26.30 5.98 9.10
CA PRO A 358 26.39 5.49 7.74
C PRO A 358 25.09 4.84 7.30
N THR A 359 24.68 5.10 6.05
CA THR A 359 23.44 4.58 5.46
C THR A 359 23.72 3.82 4.18
N LEU A 360 22.68 3.15 3.65
CA LEU A 360 22.79 2.44 2.40
C LEU A 360 23.06 3.39 1.21
N THR A 361 22.51 4.62 1.23
CA THR A 361 22.85 5.67 0.26
C THR A 361 24.34 6.02 0.31
N ASP A 362 24.92 6.15 1.51
CA ASP A 362 26.35 6.38 1.67
C ASP A 362 27.18 5.23 1.10
N ALA A 363 26.72 3.98 1.28
CA ALA A 363 27.36 2.81 0.69
C ALA A 363 27.37 2.87 -0.84
N HIS A 364 26.27 3.27 -1.47
CA HIS A 364 26.20 3.45 -2.92
C HIS A 364 27.11 4.57 -3.42
N VAL A 365 27.25 5.67 -2.66
CA VAL A 365 28.19 6.75 -2.98
C VAL A 365 29.64 6.25 -2.93
N ILE A 366 29.99 5.45 -1.90
CA ILE A 366 31.35 4.85 -1.78
C ILE A 366 31.64 3.89 -2.94
N ARG A 367 30.66 3.09 -3.35
CA ARG A 367 30.75 2.15 -4.46
C ARG A 367 30.74 2.84 -5.84
N ASN A 368 30.49 4.14 -5.87
CA ASN A 368 30.29 4.94 -7.09
C ASN A 368 29.13 4.44 -7.97
N THR A 369 28.10 3.82 -7.33
CA THR A 369 26.83 3.44 -7.98
C THR A 369 25.76 4.54 -7.84
N VAL A 370 25.99 5.53 -6.98
CA VAL A 370 25.28 6.80 -6.91
C VAL A 370 26.30 7.92 -7.01
N ARG A 371 26.18 8.76 -8.04
CA ARG A 371 27.12 9.84 -8.31
C ARG A 371 26.67 11.14 -7.65
N PRO A 372 27.56 11.82 -6.91
CA PRO A 372 27.23 13.05 -6.21
C PRO A 372 26.68 14.16 -7.12
N GLU A 373 27.24 14.28 -8.30
CA GLU A 373 26.88 15.32 -9.26
C GLU A 373 25.56 15.04 -10.00
N ALA A 374 25.08 13.80 -10.03
CA ALA A 374 23.87 13.39 -10.73
C ALA A 374 22.66 13.16 -9.81
N PHE A 375 22.86 13.26 -8.48
CA PHE A 375 21.81 12.93 -7.52
C PHE A 375 20.57 13.83 -7.71
N LEU A 376 19.39 13.20 -7.82
CA LEU A 376 18.12 13.86 -8.18
C LEU A 376 18.22 14.72 -9.46
N GLY A 377 18.89 14.22 -10.49
CA GLY A 377 19.12 14.96 -11.73
C GLY A 377 20.00 16.19 -11.54
N GLY A 378 20.93 16.17 -10.58
CA GLY A 378 21.83 17.27 -10.24
C GLY A 378 21.20 18.38 -9.39
N ARG A 379 19.96 18.24 -8.96
CA ARG A 379 19.26 19.26 -8.16
C ARG A 379 19.74 19.29 -6.69
N MET A 380 20.37 18.24 -6.22
CA MET A 380 20.88 18.14 -4.84
C MET A 380 22.35 17.70 -4.87
N ALA A 381 23.22 18.56 -4.40
CA ALA A 381 24.63 18.21 -4.19
C ALA A 381 24.77 17.29 -2.97
N ILE A 382 25.49 16.19 -3.09
CA ILE A 382 25.82 15.29 -1.99
C ILE A 382 27.33 15.12 -1.86
N SER A 383 27.80 14.71 -0.66
CA SER A 383 29.23 14.69 -0.31
C SER A 383 29.76 13.27 -0.14
N SER A 384 30.66 12.84 -1.02
CA SER A 384 31.40 11.56 -0.89
C SER A 384 32.29 11.54 0.36
N ASP A 385 32.88 12.68 0.74
CA ASP A 385 33.75 12.76 1.92
C ASP A 385 32.98 12.48 3.21
N ARG A 386 31.74 12.95 3.30
CA ARG A 386 30.85 12.63 4.43
C ARG A 386 30.55 11.15 4.50
N SER A 387 30.19 10.51 3.39
CA SER A 387 29.96 9.07 3.33
C SER A 387 31.20 8.30 3.81
N ARG A 388 32.37 8.63 3.29
CA ARG A 388 33.63 7.98 3.70
C ARG A 388 33.91 8.17 5.19
N ALA A 389 33.73 9.37 5.72
CA ALA A 389 34.00 9.67 7.13
C ALA A 389 33.12 8.86 8.10
N VAL A 390 31.81 8.71 7.79
CA VAL A 390 30.91 7.93 8.67
C VAL A 390 31.06 6.41 8.51
N PHE A 391 31.51 5.92 7.34
CA PHE A 391 31.74 4.52 7.11
C PHE A 391 33.09 3.99 7.67
N GLN A 392 34.10 4.85 7.79
CA GLN A 392 35.43 4.44 8.21
C GLN A 392 35.44 3.68 9.56
N PRO A 393 34.72 4.13 10.62
CA PRO A 393 34.66 3.40 11.88
C PRO A 393 34.09 1.96 11.74
N ILE A 394 33.11 1.77 10.86
CA ILE A 394 32.52 0.45 10.59
C ILE A 394 33.52 -0.44 9.85
N ALA A 395 34.19 0.09 8.83
CA ALA A 395 35.23 -0.64 8.09
C ALA A 395 36.37 -1.08 9.01
N ASP A 396 36.84 -0.17 9.87
CA ASP A 396 37.88 -0.46 10.85
C ASP A 396 37.46 -1.54 11.86
N GLN A 397 36.23 -1.48 12.38
CA GLN A 397 35.67 -2.47 13.31
C GLN A 397 35.56 -3.86 12.67
N LEU A 398 35.20 -3.92 11.38
CA LEU A 398 35.07 -5.16 10.63
C LEU A 398 36.41 -5.67 10.08
N GLY A 399 37.48 -4.87 10.14
CA GLY A 399 38.77 -5.17 9.55
C GLY A 399 38.77 -5.30 8.03
N MET A 400 37.92 -4.46 7.37
CA MET A 400 37.69 -4.46 5.92
C MET A 400 38.19 -3.16 5.31
N SER A 401 38.35 -3.14 3.96
CA SER A 401 38.45 -1.89 3.23
C SER A 401 37.10 -1.12 3.29
N LEU A 402 37.15 0.18 3.08
CA LEU A 402 35.95 1.02 3.08
C LEU A 402 34.94 0.56 2.00
N GLU A 403 35.45 0.24 0.83
CA GLU A 403 34.71 -0.25 -0.32
C GLU A 403 34.10 -1.64 -0.05
N ASP A 404 34.87 -2.57 0.57
CA ASP A 404 34.34 -3.89 0.93
C ASP A 404 33.24 -3.80 1.99
N ALA A 405 33.35 -2.90 2.96
CA ALA A 405 32.33 -2.68 3.96
C ALA A 405 31.05 -2.15 3.34
N ALA A 406 31.16 -1.18 2.41
CA ALA A 406 30.04 -0.62 1.67
C ALA A 406 29.38 -1.67 0.75
N ASP A 407 30.16 -2.46 0.03
CA ASP A 407 29.64 -3.53 -0.84
C ASP A 407 28.93 -4.61 -0.02
N SER A 408 29.50 -5.02 1.12
CA SER A 408 28.88 -5.99 2.03
C SER A 408 27.57 -5.49 2.61
N ALA A 409 27.43 -4.18 2.88
CA ALA A 409 26.19 -3.60 3.34
C ALA A 409 25.11 -3.66 2.25
N VAL A 410 25.44 -3.38 0.99
CA VAL A 410 24.52 -3.51 -0.15
C VAL A 410 24.11 -4.97 -0.37
N GLN A 411 25.04 -5.92 -0.32
CA GLN A 411 24.73 -7.34 -0.43
C GLN A 411 23.78 -7.81 0.68
N LEU A 412 23.98 -7.35 1.92
CA LEU A 412 23.10 -7.67 3.04
C LEU A 412 21.70 -7.07 2.85
N ALA A 413 21.59 -5.84 2.33
CA ALA A 413 20.31 -5.24 1.96
C ALA A 413 19.61 -6.06 0.88
N ASN A 414 20.32 -6.51 -0.17
CA ASN A 414 19.76 -7.37 -1.21
C ASN A 414 19.23 -8.69 -0.64
N ALA A 415 19.96 -9.33 0.29
CA ALA A 415 19.50 -10.54 0.97
C ALA A 415 18.21 -10.30 1.79
N ASN A 416 18.10 -9.16 2.47
CA ASN A 416 16.90 -8.79 3.21
C ASN A 416 15.69 -8.58 2.25
N VAL A 417 15.90 -7.93 1.11
CA VAL A 417 14.90 -7.77 0.05
C VAL A 417 14.50 -9.12 -0.53
N GLY A 418 15.47 -9.97 -0.85
CA GLY A 418 15.23 -11.34 -1.35
C GLY A 418 14.36 -12.14 -0.38
N ARG A 419 14.62 -12.04 0.93
CA ARG A 419 13.79 -12.67 1.96
C ARG A 419 12.37 -12.11 2.00
N ALA A 420 12.18 -10.80 1.83
CA ALA A 420 10.85 -10.19 1.74
C ALA A 420 10.07 -10.72 0.54
N ILE A 421 10.73 -10.88 -0.61
CA ILE A 421 10.12 -11.49 -1.80
C ILE A 421 9.69 -12.95 -1.53
N GLN A 422 10.53 -13.74 -0.85
CA GLN A 422 10.20 -15.13 -0.49
C GLN A 422 8.95 -15.21 0.41
N LEU A 423 8.74 -14.27 1.33
CA LEU A 423 7.55 -14.21 2.19
C LEU A 423 6.25 -14.03 1.40
N VAL A 424 6.28 -13.26 0.32
CA VAL A 424 5.09 -13.03 -0.51
C VAL A 424 4.95 -14.04 -1.65
N THR A 425 5.97 -14.83 -1.96
CA THR A 425 5.98 -15.83 -3.04
C THR A 425 6.09 -17.25 -2.51
N THR A 426 7.31 -17.72 -2.20
CA THR A 426 7.60 -19.11 -1.88
C THR A 426 6.85 -19.60 -0.64
N GLU A 427 6.72 -18.78 0.41
CA GLU A 427 5.96 -19.16 1.61
C GLU A 427 4.45 -19.28 1.35
N ARG A 428 3.97 -18.73 0.22
CA ARG A 428 2.57 -18.83 -0.24
C ARG A 428 2.37 -19.82 -1.38
N GLY A 429 3.40 -20.60 -1.74
CA GLY A 429 3.32 -21.63 -2.77
C GLY A 429 3.53 -21.13 -4.19
N PHE A 430 4.07 -19.91 -4.38
CA PHE A 430 4.40 -19.36 -5.69
C PHE A 430 5.90 -19.45 -5.95
N ASP A 431 6.29 -19.77 -7.18
CA ASP A 431 7.68 -19.76 -7.59
C ASP A 431 8.07 -18.38 -8.14
N PRO A 432 9.02 -17.66 -7.51
CA PRO A 432 9.43 -16.34 -7.99
C PRO A 432 10.01 -16.36 -9.42
N ARG A 433 10.44 -17.52 -9.92
CA ARG A 433 10.98 -17.68 -11.28
C ARG A 433 9.92 -17.57 -12.36
N ASP A 434 8.63 -17.72 -12.02
CA ASP A 434 7.49 -17.55 -12.93
C ASP A 434 7.05 -16.08 -13.07
N TYR A 435 7.77 -15.16 -12.40
CA TYR A 435 7.46 -13.74 -12.34
C TYR A 435 8.61 -12.90 -12.87
N VAL A 436 8.32 -11.67 -13.29
CA VAL A 436 9.32 -10.66 -13.57
C VAL A 436 9.44 -9.69 -12.38
N LEU A 437 10.64 -9.23 -12.07
CA LEU A 437 10.87 -8.22 -11.03
C LEU A 437 10.67 -6.82 -11.62
N VAL A 438 9.83 -6.00 -10.98
CA VAL A 438 9.56 -4.62 -11.41
C VAL A 438 9.99 -3.66 -10.29
N PRO A 439 11.25 -3.19 -10.33
CA PRO A 439 11.76 -2.25 -9.33
C PRO A 439 11.37 -0.83 -9.66
N PHE A 440 11.01 -0.07 -8.63
CA PHE A 440 10.79 1.37 -8.70
C PHE A 440 11.14 2.04 -7.36
N GLY A 441 10.81 3.34 -7.21
CA GLY A 441 11.37 4.14 -6.14
C GLY A 441 12.80 4.59 -6.45
N GLY A 442 13.34 5.50 -5.65
CA GLY A 442 14.66 6.11 -5.90
C GLY A 442 15.83 5.12 -5.84
N ALA A 443 15.71 4.03 -5.07
CA ALA A 443 16.77 3.06 -4.86
C ALA A 443 16.51 1.68 -5.49
N GLY A 444 15.24 1.32 -5.78
CA GLY A 444 14.89 0.00 -6.28
C GLY A 444 15.72 -0.50 -7.47
N PRO A 445 15.92 0.30 -8.52
CA PRO A 445 16.69 -0.12 -9.69
C PRO A 445 18.19 -0.39 -9.43
N LEU A 446 18.75 0.14 -8.33
CA LEU A 446 20.15 -0.15 -7.93
C LEU A 446 20.34 -1.59 -7.43
N HIS A 447 19.31 -2.21 -6.88
CA HIS A 447 19.34 -3.51 -6.23
C HIS A 447 18.82 -4.65 -7.10
N ALA A 448 17.98 -4.32 -8.09
CA ALA A 448 17.10 -5.26 -8.77
C ALA A 448 17.82 -6.44 -9.46
N ALA A 449 18.92 -6.19 -10.19
CA ALA A 449 19.65 -7.25 -10.88
C ALA A 449 20.26 -8.27 -9.93
N SER A 450 20.82 -7.78 -8.80
CA SER A 450 21.40 -8.65 -7.76
C SER A 450 20.31 -9.49 -7.10
N VAL A 451 19.21 -8.87 -6.69
CA VAL A 451 18.06 -9.55 -6.08
C VAL A 451 17.46 -10.60 -7.04
N ALA A 452 17.27 -10.25 -8.31
CA ALA A 452 16.80 -11.19 -9.33
C ALA A 452 17.77 -12.37 -9.53
N SER A 453 19.09 -12.10 -9.46
CA SER A 453 20.13 -13.14 -9.52
C SER A 453 20.01 -14.14 -8.39
N ASP A 454 19.87 -13.67 -7.15
CA ASP A 454 19.79 -14.48 -5.96
C ASP A 454 18.53 -15.37 -5.93
N LEU A 455 17.42 -14.87 -6.48
CA LEU A 455 16.15 -15.58 -6.54
C LEU A 455 15.93 -16.40 -7.81
N GLY A 456 16.87 -16.32 -8.79
CA GLY A 456 16.73 -17.00 -10.06
C GLY A 456 15.66 -16.41 -11.00
N ILE A 457 15.23 -15.16 -10.75
CA ILE A 457 14.31 -14.43 -11.62
C ILE A 457 15.02 -14.09 -12.92
N ALA A 458 14.42 -14.45 -14.06
CA ALA A 458 15.07 -14.33 -15.36
C ALA A 458 15.10 -12.91 -15.93
N GLN A 459 14.12 -12.09 -15.56
CA GLN A 459 13.91 -10.77 -16.15
C GLN A 459 13.58 -9.72 -15.09
N VAL A 460 14.11 -8.51 -15.32
CA VAL A 460 13.78 -7.31 -14.55
C VAL A 460 13.23 -6.27 -15.51
N VAL A 461 12.11 -5.65 -15.19
CA VAL A 461 11.46 -4.62 -16.00
C VAL A 461 11.43 -3.32 -15.20
N VAL A 462 12.27 -2.36 -15.59
CA VAL A 462 12.35 -1.05 -14.92
C VAL A 462 11.49 -0.05 -15.70
N PRO A 463 10.40 0.45 -15.09
CA PRO A 463 9.55 1.44 -15.77
C PRO A 463 10.27 2.75 -16.01
N PRO A 464 9.87 3.55 -17.02
CA PRO A 464 10.39 4.90 -17.21
C PRO A 464 10.11 5.75 -15.98
N SER A 465 11.02 6.68 -15.66
CA SER A 465 10.89 7.56 -14.49
C SER A 465 10.54 6.81 -13.20
N ALA A 466 11.24 5.70 -12.94
CA ALA A 466 10.95 4.76 -11.86
C ALA A 466 10.80 5.41 -10.47
N GLY A 467 11.47 6.55 -10.23
CA GLY A 467 11.41 7.26 -8.95
C GLY A 467 10.11 8.02 -8.69
N VAL A 468 9.17 8.07 -9.66
CA VAL A 468 7.85 8.74 -9.52
C VAL A 468 6.68 7.87 -9.97
N ILE A 469 6.90 6.56 -10.05
CA ILE A 469 5.88 5.59 -10.51
C ILE A 469 4.63 5.61 -9.63
N SER A 470 4.75 5.93 -8.34
CA SER A 470 3.61 6.05 -7.43
C SER A 470 2.71 7.22 -7.82
N ALA A 471 3.26 8.37 -8.17
CA ALA A 471 2.47 9.50 -8.67
C ALA A 471 1.81 9.20 -10.03
N TYR A 472 2.49 8.47 -10.92
CA TYR A 472 1.89 7.95 -12.15
C TYR A 472 0.75 6.97 -11.85
N GLY A 473 0.96 6.05 -10.91
CA GLY A 473 -0.05 5.05 -10.54
C GLY A 473 -1.37 5.65 -10.06
N LEU A 474 -1.34 6.86 -9.51
CA LEU A 474 -2.56 7.58 -9.13
C LEU A 474 -3.47 7.84 -10.33
N ILE A 475 -2.91 8.33 -11.44
CA ILE A 475 -3.68 8.61 -12.66
C ILE A 475 -3.91 7.38 -13.54
N ALA A 476 -3.11 6.34 -13.35
CA ALA A 476 -3.21 5.09 -14.09
C ALA A 476 -4.17 4.06 -13.44
N SER A 477 -4.62 4.32 -12.21
CA SER A 477 -5.50 3.40 -11.45
C SER A 477 -6.96 3.60 -11.80
N ASP A 478 -7.69 2.50 -11.82
CA ASP A 478 -9.13 2.45 -12.06
C ASP A 478 -9.93 2.94 -10.84
N PHE A 479 -11.20 3.31 -11.06
CA PHE A 479 -12.12 3.55 -9.95
C PHE A 479 -12.68 2.22 -9.45
N THR A 480 -12.40 1.88 -8.19
CA THR A 480 -12.80 0.58 -7.63
C THR A 480 -13.46 0.74 -6.27
N GLN A 481 -14.54 0.03 -6.06
CA GLN A 481 -15.21 -0.07 -4.77
C GLN A 481 -15.38 -1.54 -4.39
N PHE A 482 -14.98 -1.90 -3.17
CA PHE A 482 -15.19 -3.23 -2.61
C PHE A 482 -16.29 -3.22 -1.56
N THR A 483 -17.06 -4.30 -1.53
CA THR A 483 -18.00 -4.61 -0.46
C THR A 483 -17.75 -6.01 0.06
N SER A 484 -17.92 -6.22 1.35
CA SER A 484 -17.84 -7.54 1.97
C SER A 484 -19.08 -7.85 2.79
N LEU A 485 -19.42 -9.13 2.92
CA LEU A 485 -20.53 -9.61 3.71
C LEU A 485 -20.23 -11.02 4.26
N THR A 486 -20.30 -11.18 5.57
CA THR A 486 -20.25 -12.52 6.16
C THR A 486 -21.61 -13.22 6.07
N ARG A 487 -21.62 -14.37 5.38
CA ARG A 487 -22.77 -15.30 5.33
C ARG A 487 -22.26 -16.73 5.34
N ARG A 488 -22.31 -17.38 6.49
CA ARG A 488 -21.83 -18.75 6.63
C ARG A 488 -22.82 -19.74 6.06
N ALA A 489 -22.33 -20.64 5.19
CA ALA A 489 -23.11 -21.73 4.62
C ALA A 489 -22.21 -22.96 4.33
N ARG A 490 -22.72 -24.16 4.59
CA ARG A 490 -22.04 -25.40 4.16
C ARG A 490 -22.22 -25.60 2.68
N ILE A 491 -21.25 -26.26 2.05
CA ILE A 491 -21.37 -26.64 0.64
C ILE A 491 -22.22 -27.92 0.54
N ASP A 492 -23.49 -27.70 0.28
CA ASP A 492 -24.51 -28.70 -0.04
C ASP A 492 -25.29 -28.27 -1.30
N ASP A 493 -26.36 -28.95 -1.64
CA ASP A 493 -27.16 -28.67 -2.83
C ASP A 493 -27.79 -27.27 -2.85
N SER A 494 -27.90 -26.61 -1.69
CA SER A 494 -28.41 -25.24 -1.57
C SER A 494 -27.31 -24.17 -1.76
N ALA A 495 -26.04 -24.51 -1.65
CA ALA A 495 -24.93 -23.58 -1.69
C ALA A 495 -24.87 -22.73 -2.98
N PRO A 496 -25.12 -23.29 -4.19
CA PRO A 496 -25.13 -22.49 -5.41
C PRO A 496 -26.18 -21.39 -5.41
N ASP A 497 -27.37 -21.64 -4.84
CA ASP A 497 -28.42 -20.64 -4.73
C ASP A 497 -28.06 -19.55 -3.71
N ILE A 498 -27.44 -19.94 -2.60
CA ILE A 498 -26.94 -19.01 -1.60
C ILE A 498 -25.88 -18.09 -2.23
N VAL A 499 -24.94 -18.64 -3.00
CA VAL A 499 -23.90 -17.86 -3.70
C VAL A 499 -24.55 -16.87 -4.67
N ARG A 500 -25.44 -17.33 -5.56
CA ARG A 500 -26.15 -16.49 -6.54
C ARG A 500 -26.92 -15.35 -5.87
N GLN A 501 -27.75 -15.68 -4.88
CA GLN A 501 -28.58 -14.68 -4.17
C GLN A 501 -27.72 -13.64 -3.44
N THR A 502 -26.65 -14.09 -2.78
CA THR A 502 -25.77 -13.20 -2.03
C THR A 502 -25.06 -12.22 -2.97
N TYR A 503 -24.47 -12.71 -4.05
CA TYR A 503 -23.81 -11.82 -5.02
C TYR A 503 -24.79 -10.92 -5.76
N ALA A 504 -26.01 -11.38 -6.09
CA ALA A 504 -27.02 -10.54 -6.71
C ALA A 504 -27.41 -9.34 -5.81
N SER A 505 -27.64 -9.62 -4.51
CA SER A 505 -27.92 -8.57 -3.53
C SER A 505 -26.75 -7.61 -3.34
N MET A 506 -25.52 -8.12 -3.23
CA MET A 506 -24.32 -7.28 -3.10
C MET A 506 -24.10 -6.42 -4.35
N ALA A 507 -24.31 -6.98 -5.55
CA ALA A 507 -24.16 -6.25 -6.81
C ALA A 507 -25.19 -5.12 -6.96
N GLU A 508 -26.42 -5.32 -6.53
CA GLU A 508 -27.47 -4.27 -6.54
C GLU A 508 -27.11 -3.12 -5.59
N GLU A 509 -26.67 -3.46 -4.36
CA GLU A 509 -26.24 -2.48 -3.36
C GLU A 509 -25.00 -1.71 -3.86
N ALA A 510 -23.99 -2.42 -4.37
CA ALA A 510 -22.76 -1.84 -4.90
C ALA A 510 -23.03 -0.97 -6.14
N SER A 511 -23.90 -1.40 -7.06
CA SER A 511 -24.29 -0.64 -8.25
C SER A 511 -24.93 0.69 -7.88
N THR A 512 -25.79 0.71 -6.85
CA THR A 512 -26.43 1.93 -6.36
C THR A 512 -25.40 2.92 -5.83
N ARG A 513 -24.43 2.44 -5.03
CA ARG A 513 -23.33 3.27 -4.51
C ARG A 513 -22.40 3.73 -5.63
N PHE A 514 -22.10 2.86 -6.58
CA PHE A 514 -21.20 3.15 -7.69
C PHE A 514 -21.76 4.21 -8.65
N LYS A 515 -23.08 4.15 -8.93
CA LYS A 515 -23.78 5.18 -9.71
C LYS A 515 -23.71 6.56 -9.07
N ALA A 516 -23.70 6.63 -7.73
CA ALA A 516 -23.55 7.89 -7.01
C ALA A 516 -22.17 8.55 -7.21
N LEU A 517 -21.17 7.81 -7.72
CA LEU A 517 -19.85 8.36 -8.05
C LEU A 517 -19.83 9.16 -9.35
N ASN A 518 -20.94 9.17 -10.13
CA ASN A 518 -21.08 9.85 -11.42
C ASN A 518 -19.94 9.53 -12.41
N LEU A 519 -19.60 8.25 -12.52
CA LEU A 519 -18.62 7.73 -13.47
C LEU A 519 -19.35 7.20 -14.71
N ASP A 520 -18.80 7.50 -15.88
CA ASP A 520 -19.33 7.03 -17.15
C ASP A 520 -18.87 5.60 -17.46
N GLY A 521 -19.72 4.77 -18.02
CA GLY A 521 -19.43 3.39 -18.47
C GLY A 521 -20.11 2.32 -17.65
N GLU A 522 -19.81 1.05 -17.98
CA GLU A 522 -20.31 -0.14 -17.28
C GLU A 522 -19.18 -0.75 -16.45
N PRO A 523 -19.33 -0.89 -15.14
CA PRO A 523 -18.26 -1.44 -14.30
C PRO A 523 -18.10 -2.95 -14.51
N SER A 524 -16.88 -3.44 -14.48
CA SER A 524 -16.57 -4.86 -14.32
C SER A 524 -16.80 -5.29 -12.87
N VAL A 525 -17.12 -6.57 -12.66
CA VAL A 525 -17.42 -7.11 -11.33
C VAL A 525 -16.58 -8.36 -11.07
N ASP A 526 -15.89 -8.36 -9.94
CA ASP A 526 -15.13 -9.52 -9.43
C ASP A 526 -15.84 -10.10 -8.21
N PHE A 527 -16.04 -11.44 -8.19
CA PHE A 527 -16.62 -12.17 -7.08
C PHE A 527 -15.59 -13.05 -6.40
N ILE A 528 -15.46 -12.91 -5.08
CA ILE A 528 -14.55 -13.72 -4.26
C ILE A 528 -15.32 -14.22 -3.04
N ALA A 529 -15.20 -15.51 -2.69
CA ALA A 529 -15.69 -16.03 -1.43
C ALA A 529 -14.53 -16.58 -0.59
N ASP A 530 -14.50 -16.24 0.70
CA ASP A 530 -13.62 -16.88 1.65
C ASP A 530 -14.21 -18.19 2.10
N MET A 531 -13.48 -19.28 1.92
CA MET A 531 -13.93 -20.63 2.18
C MET A 531 -12.93 -21.38 3.05
N ARG A 532 -13.41 -22.41 3.76
CA ARG A 532 -12.53 -23.27 4.57
C ARG A 532 -13.14 -24.65 4.78
N PHE A 533 -12.34 -25.60 5.22
CA PHE A 533 -12.90 -26.82 5.80
C PHE A 533 -13.59 -26.50 7.13
N VAL A 534 -14.71 -27.14 7.39
CA VAL A 534 -15.43 -26.97 8.67
C VAL A 534 -14.51 -27.29 9.84
N GLY A 535 -14.36 -26.34 10.76
CA GLY A 535 -13.46 -26.42 11.90
C GLY A 535 -12.02 -25.91 11.65
N GLN A 536 -11.68 -25.50 10.44
CA GLN A 536 -10.42 -24.81 10.15
C GLN A 536 -10.48 -23.37 10.62
N ALA A 537 -9.36 -22.84 11.11
CA ALA A 537 -9.27 -21.46 11.62
C ALA A 537 -9.05 -20.41 10.52
N PHE A 538 -8.42 -20.82 9.40
CA PHE A 538 -8.03 -19.94 8.30
C PHE A 538 -8.92 -20.18 7.08
N GLU A 539 -9.26 -19.09 6.40
CA GLU A 539 -10.02 -19.07 5.16
C GLU A 539 -9.07 -19.00 3.95
N VAL A 540 -9.52 -19.54 2.81
CA VAL A 540 -8.85 -19.43 1.50
C VAL A 540 -9.77 -18.66 0.57
N PRO A 541 -9.31 -17.59 -0.10
CA PRO A 541 -10.11 -16.86 -1.09
C PRO A 541 -10.27 -17.67 -2.36
N VAL A 542 -11.53 -17.82 -2.80
CA VAL A 542 -11.91 -18.52 -4.05
C VAL A 542 -12.61 -17.53 -4.96
N ARG A 543 -12.09 -17.35 -6.18
CA ARG A 543 -12.67 -16.46 -7.20
C ARG A 543 -13.75 -17.20 -8.01
N PHE A 544 -14.81 -16.48 -8.38
CA PHE A 544 -15.88 -16.95 -9.24
C PHE A 544 -16.06 -16.02 -10.43
N ASP A 545 -16.13 -16.59 -11.63
CA ASP A 545 -16.42 -15.82 -12.83
C ASP A 545 -17.91 -15.53 -12.95
N VAL A 546 -18.26 -14.28 -13.28
CA VAL A 546 -19.66 -13.86 -13.48
C VAL A 546 -20.39 -14.75 -14.47
N SER A 547 -19.73 -15.14 -15.56
CA SER A 547 -20.28 -16.01 -16.62
C SER A 547 -20.65 -17.42 -16.13
N THR A 548 -19.96 -17.92 -15.09
CA THR A 548 -20.17 -19.28 -14.58
C THR A 548 -21.17 -19.36 -13.43
N LEU A 549 -21.49 -18.22 -12.79
CA LEU A 549 -22.39 -18.19 -11.62
C LEU A 549 -23.78 -18.76 -11.90
N ALA A 550 -24.33 -18.52 -13.09
CA ALA A 550 -25.68 -18.98 -13.47
C ALA A 550 -25.80 -20.53 -13.45
N HIS A 551 -24.71 -21.20 -13.75
CA HIS A 551 -24.67 -22.67 -13.88
C HIS A 551 -23.83 -23.36 -12.79
N LEU A 552 -23.43 -22.60 -11.78
CA LEU A 552 -22.59 -23.07 -10.68
C LEU A 552 -23.27 -24.21 -9.91
N THR A 553 -22.54 -25.31 -9.69
CA THR A 553 -22.97 -26.45 -8.88
C THR A 553 -22.20 -26.53 -7.56
N ALA A 554 -22.69 -27.32 -6.60
CA ALA A 554 -21.98 -27.56 -5.35
C ALA A 554 -20.61 -28.23 -5.56
N ASP A 555 -20.50 -29.10 -6.57
CA ASP A 555 -19.25 -29.75 -6.91
C ASP A 555 -18.25 -28.76 -7.53
N ASP A 556 -18.69 -27.85 -8.40
CA ASP A 556 -17.82 -26.79 -8.94
C ASP A 556 -17.23 -25.93 -7.82
N ILE A 557 -18.04 -25.55 -6.84
CA ILE A 557 -17.60 -24.77 -5.67
C ILE A 557 -16.53 -25.55 -4.88
N ARG A 558 -16.76 -26.85 -4.67
CA ARG A 558 -15.84 -27.73 -3.92
C ARG A 558 -14.53 -27.95 -4.67
N ILE A 559 -14.60 -28.17 -5.98
CA ILE A 559 -13.41 -28.38 -6.83
C ILE A 559 -12.53 -27.10 -6.78
N ARG A 560 -13.09 -25.92 -7.04
CA ARG A 560 -12.36 -24.65 -6.99
C ARG A 560 -11.73 -24.40 -5.62
N PHE A 561 -12.46 -24.65 -4.53
CA PHE A 561 -11.91 -24.53 -3.18
C PHE A 561 -10.74 -25.49 -2.96
N ASN A 562 -10.86 -26.76 -3.36
CA ASN A 562 -9.79 -27.74 -3.17
C ASN A 562 -8.54 -27.39 -3.97
N GLU A 563 -8.67 -26.83 -5.17
CA GLU A 563 -7.56 -26.33 -5.98
C GLU A 563 -6.83 -25.18 -5.28
N GLU A 564 -7.57 -24.16 -4.83
CA GLU A 564 -6.96 -23.02 -4.13
C GLU A 564 -6.37 -23.42 -2.77
N HIS A 565 -7.06 -24.29 -2.02
CA HIS A 565 -6.56 -24.79 -0.75
C HIS A 565 -5.27 -25.62 -0.93
N HIS A 566 -5.19 -26.41 -2.02
CA HIS A 566 -4.00 -27.20 -2.32
C HIS A 566 -2.78 -26.32 -2.67
N LYS A 567 -3.00 -25.21 -3.38
CA LYS A 567 -1.90 -24.26 -3.67
C LYS A 567 -1.25 -23.71 -2.40
N VAL A 568 -2.07 -23.41 -1.38
CA VAL A 568 -1.59 -22.78 -0.13
C VAL A 568 -1.01 -23.82 0.83
N PHE A 569 -1.68 -24.98 0.99
CA PHE A 569 -1.35 -25.93 2.07
C PHE A 569 -0.72 -27.23 1.57
N PHE A 570 -0.60 -27.44 0.26
CA PHE A 570 -0.05 -28.65 -0.37
C PHE A 570 -0.76 -29.97 0.01
N PHE A 571 -1.93 -29.89 0.64
CA PHE A 571 -2.78 -31.05 0.97
C PHE A 571 -4.27 -30.72 0.76
N GLY A 572 -5.13 -31.72 0.75
CA GLY A 572 -6.58 -31.54 0.69
C GLY A 572 -7.20 -31.56 -0.70
N GLY A 573 -6.41 -31.65 -1.79
CA GLY A 573 -6.91 -31.64 -3.18
C GLY A 573 -7.96 -32.73 -3.53
N ALA A 574 -8.05 -33.81 -2.72
CA ALA A 574 -9.06 -34.86 -2.82
C ALA A 574 -9.77 -35.11 -1.49
N SER A 575 -9.88 -34.12 -0.62
CA SER A 575 -10.46 -34.26 0.71
C SER A 575 -11.98 -34.36 0.66
N SER A 576 -12.53 -35.34 1.37
CA SER A 576 -13.99 -35.49 1.58
C SER A 576 -14.52 -34.71 2.77
N LYS A 577 -13.66 -33.87 3.43
CA LYS A 577 -14.08 -33.05 4.57
C LYS A 577 -15.14 -32.03 4.13
N PRO A 578 -16.13 -31.74 4.97
CA PRO A 578 -17.12 -30.73 4.65
C PRO A 578 -16.46 -29.34 4.55
N VAL A 579 -16.87 -28.58 3.54
CA VAL A 579 -16.42 -27.23 3.24
C VAL A 579 -17.52 -26.23 3.60
N GLU A 580 -17.18 -25.07 4.06
CA GLU A 580 -18.10 -23.96 4.32
C GLU A 580 -17.64 -22.68 3.63
N LEU A 581 -18.61 -21.93 3.11
CA LEU A 581 -18.50 -20.51 2.77
C LEU A 581 -18.51 -19.71 4.07
N VAL A 582 -17.73 -18.68 4.15
CA VAL A 582 -17.60 -17.82 5.34
C VAL A 582 -18.00 -16.39 5.03
N SER A 583 -17.29 -15.75 4.08
CA SER A 583 -17.51 -14.36 3.68
C SER A 583 -17.55 -14.25 2.16
N PHE A 584 -18.32 -13.28 1.67
CA PHE A 584 -18.46 -12.93 0.27
C PHE A 584 -17.86 -11.54 0.06
N ARG A 585 -17.13 -11.36 -1.03
CA ARG A 585 -16.58 -10.08 -1.45
C ARG A 585 -16.95 -9.80 -2.89
N LEU A 586 -17.24 -8.56 -3.14
CA LEU A 586 -17.55 -8.05 -4.46
C LEU A 586 -16.68 -6.82 -4.72
N GLY A 587 -15.88 -6.86 -5.78
CA GLY A 587 -15.18 -5.71 -6.32
C GLY A 587 -15.93 -5.20 -7.56
N MET A 588 -16.21 -3.90 -7.60
CA MET A 588 -16.79 -3.23 -8.75
C MET A 588 -15.80 -2.19 -9.26
N THR A 589 -15.37 -2.33 -10.51
CA THR A 589 -14.29 -1.52 -11.09
C THR A 589 -14.72 -0.89 -12.40
N MET A 590 -14.60 0.43 -12.49
CA MET A 590 -14.65 1.17 -13.73
C MET A 590 -13.25 1.22 -14.32
N VAL A 591 -13.04 0.45 -15.38
CA VAL A 591 -11.77 0.40 -16.08
C VAL A 591 -11.59 1.67 -16.90
N LEU A 592 -10.45 2.32 -16.75
CA LEU A 592 -10.09 3.49 -17.55
C LEU A 592 -9.64 3.05 -18.95
N GLU A 593 -10.35 3.48 -19.99
CA GLU A 593 -10.02 3.14 -21.38
C GLU A 593 -8.78 3.92 -21.86
N ASP A 594 -8.71 5.22 -21.56
CA ASP A 594 -7.64 6.11 -22.00
C ASP A 594 -6.66 6.41 -20.84
N VAL A 595 -5.85 5.44 -20.47
CA VAL A 595 -4.80 5.67 -19.47
C VAL A 595 -3.59 6.29 -20.15
N PRO A 596 -3.11 7.44 -19.67
CA PRO A 596 -1.92 8.06 -20.21
C PRO A 596 -0.70 7.14 -20.04
N VAL A 597 0.13 7.05 -21.05
CA VAL A 597 1.35 6.23 -21.02
C VAL A 597 2.50 7.05 -20.46
N LEU A 598 3.22 6.49 -19.49
CA LEU A 598 4.45 7.09 -19.00
C LEU A 598 5.59 6.79 -19.98
N SER A 599 6.32 7.82 -20.39
CA SER A 599 7.52 7.70 -21.21
C SER A 599 8.73 8.30 -20.49
N GLU A 600 9.94 8.04 -21.03
CA GLU A 600 11.13 8.70 -20.51
C GLU A 600 11.04 10.22 -20.69
N SER A 601 11.50 10.96 -19.70
CA SER A 601 11.59 12.42 -19.75
C SER A 601 12.65 12.83 -20.82
N ASP A 602 12.32 13.82 -21.63
CA ASP A 602 13.24 14.45 -22.60
C ASP A 602 14.41 15.20 -21.92
N ALA A 603 14.47 15.25 -20.60
CA ALA A 603 15.57 15.84 -19.86
C ALA A 603 16.84 15.00 -20.07
N THR A 604 17.56 15.30 -21.13
CA THR A 604 18.80 14.66 -21.52
C THR A 604 19.90 15.00 -20.51
N ILE A 605 20.21 14.05 -19.65
CA ILE A 605 21.56 13.93 -19.08
C ILE A 605 22.36 13.23 -20.19
N ASP A 606 22.97 14.00 -21.07
CA ASP A 606 23.75 13.44 -22.20
C ASP A 606 25.13 13.03 -21.69
N HIS A 607 25.24 11.77 -21.21
CA HIS A 607 26.50 11.17 -20.82
C HIS A 607 26.64 9.81 -21.51
N ASP A 608 27.67 9.67 -22.33
CA ASP A 608 28.20 8.38 -22.71
C ASP A 608 29.70 8.39 -22.39
N SER A 609 30.06 7.81 -21.25
CA SER A 609 31.41 7.84 -20.72
C SER A 609 31.79 6.57 -19.98
N GLU A 610 33.07 6.36 -19.74
CA GLU A 610 33.57 5.28 -18.90
C GLU A 610 33.49 5.73 -17.41
N ILE A 611 33.10 4.82 -16.53
CA ILE A 611 33.05 5.02 -15.08
C ILE A 611 33.69 3.82 -14.36
N GLU A 612 34.31 4.07 -13.21
CA GLU A 612 34.75 3.03 -12.30
C GLU A 612 33.70 2.77 -11.24
N ILE A 613 33.27 1.50 -11.10
CA ILE A 613 32.24 1.05 -10.16
C ILE A 613 32.83 -0.03 -9.25
N TYR A 614 32.59 0.05 -7.95
CA TYR A 614 32.96 -1.01 -7.03
C TYR A 614 31.80 -2.01 -6.88
N ALA A 615 32.03 -3.23 -7.33
CA ALA A 615 31.06 -4.32 -7.23
C ALA A 615 31.81 -5.66 -7.11
N ASP A 616 31.22 -6.62 -6.39
CA ASP A 616 31.80 -7.95 -6.17
C ASP A 616 33.25 -7.88 -5.64
N ARG A 617 33.49 -6.96 -4.70
CA ARG A 617 34.79 -6.70 -4.06
C ARG A 617 35.92 -6.28 -5.00
N THR A 618 35.60 -5.65 -6.12
CA THR A 618 36.59 -5.15 -7.05
C THR A 618 36.13 -3.90 -7.76
N TRP A 619 37.10 -3.03 -8.14
CA TRP A 619 36.82 -1.94 -9.05
C TRP A 619 36.75 -2.47 -10.48
N CYS A 620 35.66 -2.18 -11.17
CA CYS A 620 35.46 -2.54 -12.57
C CYS A 620 35.12 -1.29 -13.40
N LYS A 621 35.61 -1.27 -14.62
CA LYS A 621 35.24 -0.27 -15.60
C LYS A 621 33.87 -0.59 -16.18
N GLY A 622 33.01 0.39 -16.17
CA GLY A 622 31.66 0.29 -16.68
C GLY A 622 31.30 1.45 -17.60
N ARG A 623 30.16 1.35 -18.22
CA ARG A 623 29.56 2.42 -19.04
C ARG A 623 28.63 3.27 -18.18
N LEU A 624 28.74 4.58 -18.31
CA LEU A 624 27.80 5.54 -17.77
C LEU A 624 26.99 6.13 -18.92
N THR A 625 25.67 6.01 -18.87
CA THR A 625 24.79 6.53 -19.90
C THR A 625 23.43 6.94 -19.35
N SER A 626 22.69 7.78 -20.08
CA SER A 626 21.31 8.11 -19.75
C SER A 626 20.36 7.01 -20.23
N ARG A 627 19.31 6.72 -19.47
CA ARG A 627 18.23 5.83 -19.90
C ARG A 627 17.52 6.36 -21.15
N ALA A 628 17.32 7.67 -21.22
CA ALA A 628 16.69 8.33 -22.38
C ALA A 628 17.51 8.17 -23.68
N SER A 629 18.84 8.03 -23.58
CA SER A 629 19.72 7.84 -24.76
C SER A 629 19.80 6.39 -25.23
N LEU A 630 19.18 5.44 -24.56
CA LEU A 630 19.14 4.04 -25.03
C LEU A 630 18.36 3.94 -26.35
N VAL A 631 18.97 3.32 -27.34
CA VAL A 631 18.29 3.04 -28.61
C VAL A 631 17.37 1.84 -28.43
N ALA A 632 16.11 1.99 -28.84
CA ALA A 632 15.12 0.92 -28.72
C ALA A 632 15.58 -0.35 -29.43
N GLY A 633 15.54 -1.49 -28.72
CA GLY A 633 15.98 -2.78 -29.26
C GLY A 633 17.49 -3.03 -29.27
N GLU A 634 18.34 -2.03 -28.97
CA GLU A 634 19.80 -2.23 -28.89
C GLU A 634 20.23 -2.56 -27.46
N PRO A 635 20.96 -3.67 -27.21
CA PRO A 635 21.37 -4.06 -25.87
C PRO A 635 22.58 -3.24 -25.40
N VAL A 636 22.51 -2.81 -24.13
CA VAL A 636 23.66 -2.33 -23.37
C VAL A 636 24.07 -3.44 -22.40
N THR A 637 25.35 -3.81 -22.39
CA THR A 637 25.88 -4.85 -21.50
C THR A 637 26.52 -4.23 -20.26
N GLY A 638 26.35 -4.89 -19.11
CA GLY A 638 26.99 -4.49 -17.86
C GLY A 638 28.48 -4.88 -17.80
N PRO A 639 29.29 -4.28 -16.89
CA PRO A 639 28.82 -3.32 -15.90
C PRO A 639 28.47 -1.96 -16.48
N ALA A 640 27.34 -1.38 -16.05
CA ALA A 640 26.91 -0.05 -16.49
C ALA A 640 26.03 0.64 -15.43
N LEU A 641 26.04 1.98 -15.42
CA LEU A 641 25.06 2.82 -14.74
C LEU A 641 24.20 3.52 -15.80
N LEU A 642 22.90 3.36 -15.63
CA LEU A 642 21.89 3.97 -16.48
C LEU A 642 21.11 4.98 -15.61
N GLU A 643 21.34 6.26 -15.86
CA GLU A 643 20.78 7.34 -15.05
C GLU A 643 19.51 7.93 -15.66
N ASP A 644 18.55 8.27 -14.84
CA ASP A 644 17.46 9.18 -15.13
C ASP A 644 17.32 10.23 -14.00
N PRO A 645 16.57 11.32 -14.21
CA PRO A 645 16.45 12.38 -13.20
C PRO A 645 15.87 11.91 -11.86
N THR A 646 15.22 10.74 -11.80
CA THR A 646 14.46 10.26 -10.65
C THR A 646 15.06 9.02 -9.99
N SER A 647 15.92 8.27 -10.71
CA SER A 647 16.51 7.02 -10.24
C SER A 647 17.82 6.70 -10.95
N THR A 648 18.59 5.77 -10.41
CA THR A 648 19.78 5.19 -11.06
C THR A 648 19.62 3.68 -11.14
N LEU A 649 19.82 3.12 -12.33
CA LEU A 649 19.81 1.69 -12.57
C LEU A 649 21.24 1.18 -12.62
N PHE A 650 21.56 0.18 -11.81
CA PHE A 650 22.82 -0.55 -11.86
C PHE A 650 22.66 -1.85 -12.64
N LEU A 651 23.44 -1.99 -13.71
CA LEU A 651 23.52 -3.17 -14.56
C LEU A 651 24.84 -3.88 -14.26
N PRO A 652 24.87 -4.99 -13.50
CA PRO A 652 26.11 -5.70 -13.18
C PRO A 652 26.64 -6.50 -14.37
N ALA A 653 27.88 -6.98 -14.28
CA ALA A 653 28.47 -7.88 -15.28
C ALA A 653 27.60 -9.14 -15.45
N GLY A 654 27.48 -9.65 -16.68
CA GLY A 654 26.63 -10.80 -17.01
C GLY A 654 25.15 -10.45 -17.17
N TRP A 655 24.81 -9.17 -17.18
CA TRP A 655 23.48 -8.67 -17.51
C TRP A 655 23.52 -7.75 -18.71
N GLN A 656 22.43 -7.70 -19.46
CA GLN A 656 22.17 -6.73 -20.50
C GLN A 656 20.83 -6.03 -20.28
N ALA A 657 20.71 -4.82 -20.80
CA ALA A 657 19.51 -4.00 -20.72
C ALA A 657 19.09 -3.56 -22.14
N VAL A 658 17.80 -3.61 -22.43
CA VAL A 658 17.22 -3.18 -23.70
C VAL A 658 16.04 -2.26 -23.41
N ARG A 659 15.96 -1.11 -24.09
CA ARG A 659 14.76 -0.27 -24.06
C ARG A 659 13.71 -0.87 -24.99
N ASP A 660 12.52 -1.12 -24.46
CA ASP A 660 11.40 -1.66 -25.22
C ASP A 660 10.55 -0.53 -25.89
N PRO A 661 9.54 -0.88 -26.73
CA PRO A 661 8.69 0.12 -27.40
C PRO A 661 7.83 0.98 -26.46
N HIS A 662 7.72 0.62 -25.20
CA HIS A 662 6.96 1.33 -24.16
C HIS A 662 7.86 2.03 -23.14
N ASP A 663 9.12 2.26 -23.53
CA ASP A 663 10.17 2.90 -22.73
C ASP A 663 10.56 2.17 -21.43
N ASN A 664 10.09 0.93 -21.22
CA ASN A 664 10.61 0.11 -20.15
C ASN A 664 12.06 -0.32 -20.47
N THR A 665 12.90 -0.34 -19.45
CA THR A 665 14.24 -0.96 -19.57
C THR A 665 14.14 -2.40 -19.10
N VAL A 666 14.19 -3.34 -20.05
CA VAL A 666 14.14 -4.78 -19.79
C VAL A 666 15.55 -5.32 -19.62
N MET A 667 15.86 -5.85 -18.45
CA MET A 667 17.14 -6.45 -18.13
C MET A 667 17.04 -7.97 -18.15
N THR A 668 18.03 -8.64 -18.76
CA THR A 668 18.15 -10.10 -18.82
C THR A 668 19.58 -10.53 -18.57
N ARG A 669 19.77 -11.77 -18.13
CA ARG A 669 21.12 -12.35 -18.05
C ARG A 669 21.65 -12.69 -19.43
N VAL A 670 22.97 -12.51 -19.63
CA VAL A 670 23.70 -12.86 -20.87
C VAL A 670 24.25 -14.28 -20.77
#